data_dbca88ab899cf8f8cc08981c0356dd97
#
_entry.id   dbca88ab899cf8f8cc08981c0356dd97
#
_cell.length_a   1.000
_cell.length_b   1.000
_cell.length_c   1.000
_cell.angle_alpha   90.00
_cell.angle_beta   90.00
_cell.angle_gamma   90.00
#
_symmetry.space_group_name_H-M   'P 1'
#
loop_
_entity.id
_entity.type
_entity.pdbx_description
1 polymer ?
#
loop_
_entity_poly.entity_id
_entity_poly.type
_entity_poly.pdbx_seq_one_letter_code
_entity_poly.pdbx_strand_id
1 'polypeptide(L)'
;MREVRKMPAKLALWLMLFSLLSLRAGAQTSAPLADSAGSQNAVMSGSHEHLVVPSAVHGILKLDHAWHFHTGDDPSWANPNFDDSSWQKIDLQTPLIEQGIESYTGYGWYRLRLQPVPLPDSGVLDLSLFVVPFSVGQMQVFINGVPMARTEGMADTATPTMYQSLPFTLPITHAAADGSIEIAIRTWADVSITHGLVDRVHLGDAATMQETLELAYSRRWGKNAIAGLLASLLFLCVAGLALTLYLAQRNHSEYLWLALLCLSVTIRGLGETAWGLAWVPAWIFDIFRPWASWFFVITILEFVLRFTASTYRKTVRAVQIGELLLPIVWMVHLGLAYEYLSLASQFVVCGLVVVMLFGAWRKGRLEAGVMLLPFFFAAGVDTFDTLIKFLATRMTIPSSLVPRRYQIGPIEYSLSTVAYLIFLGSLIAVILYRFVHVSQDEQRSAAEIEAARSVQALLIPTTLPSNKSFSLDSAYLPINGVGGDFFQALPLQDGSMLIVVGDVSGKGLQAAMNASSLVGALRNELSHDPATILSHLNQVMLGASTGPTASFATCLCARVYANGKMTIANAGHLSPYRDGREMELAPDLPLGVVPHMHYEQADFHLKPGDRLIFLSDGVVEAQSPKGELFGFERTQQVSHEPARFIAQTAQKFGQTDDITVVSLYFVAASTMEHPTPQLNPA
;
A
#
# COMPACT_ATOMS: atom_id res chain seq x y z
N MET A 1 10.92 15.49 24.06
CA MET A 1 11.52 15.02 22.78
C MET A 1 12.47 13.82 22.87
N ARG A 2 13.20 13.56 23.97
CA ARG A 2 14.08 12.39 24.10
C ARG A 2 13.38 11.05 24.42
N GLU A 3 12.20 11.04 25.01
CA GLU A 3 11.47 9.81 25.34
C GLU A 3 10.71 9.19 24.16
N VAL A 4 10.23 10.00 23.22
CA VAL A 4 9.51 9.51 22.03
C VAL A 4 10.41 8.74 21.05
N ARG A 5 11.72 9.02 21.04
CA ARG A 5 12.70 8.27 20.22
C ARG A 5 12.94 6.82 20.67
N LYS A 6 12.57 6.45 21.90
CA LYS A 6 12.79 5.09 22.45
C LYS A 6 11.57 4.16 22.31
N MET A 7 10.42 4.69 21.92
CA MET A 7 9.17 3.92 21.82
C MET A 7 9.18 2.82 20.74
N PRO A 8 9.63 3.05 19.50
CA PRO A 8 9.63 2.00 18.48
C PRO A 8 10.61 0.85 18.78
N ALA A 9 11.75 1.14 19.43
CA ALA A 9 12.69 0.08 19.82
C ALA A 9 12.14 -0.78 20.96
N LYS A 10 11.40 -0.19 21.89
CA LYS A 10 10.72 -0.93 22.97
C LYS A 10 9.57 -1.77 22.44
N LEU A 11 8.81 -1.30 21.45
CA LEU A 11 7.73 -2.05 20.83
C LEU A 11 8.26 -3.25 20.04
N ALA A 12 9.35 -3.06 19.28
CA ALA A 12 10.04 -4.17 18.59
C ALA A 12 10.60 -5.20 19.56
N LEU A 13 11.17 -4.74 20.69
CA LEU A 13 11.68 -5.62 21.74
C LEU A 13 10.55 -6.37 22.46
N TRP A 14 9.40 -5.74 22.69
CA TRP A 14 8.22 -6.39 23.25
C TRP A 14 7.60 -7.43 22.31
N LEU A 15 7.53 -7.15 21.02
CA LEU A 15 7.08 -8.11 20.00
C LEU A 15 8.07 -9.29 19.89
N MET A 16 9.36 -9.03 20.00
CA MET A 16 10.40 -10.07 20.00
C MET A 16 10.36 -10.95 21.28
N LEU A 17 10.12 -10.34 22.45
CA LEU A 17 9.93 -11.05 23.73
C LEU A 17 8.63 -11.87 23.75
N PHE A 18 7.54 -11.36 23.13
CA PHE A 18 6.28 -12.09 23.03
C PHE A 18 6.43 -13.30 22.09
N SER A 19 7.20 -13.19 21.00
CA SER A 19 7.51 -14.32 20.11
C SER A 19 8.39 -15.39 20.79
N LEU A 20 9.33 -14.97 21.64
CA LEU A 20 10.18 -15.88 22.43
C LEU A 20 9.42 -16.57 23.58
N LEU A 21 8.43 -15.89 24.16
CA LEU A 21 7.57 -16.45 25.21
C LEU A 21 6.55 -17.44 24.64
N SER A 22 6.02 -17.19 23.43
CA SER A 22 5.12 -18.15 22.75
C SER A 22 5.84 -19.41 22.27
N LEU A 23 7.15 -19.37 22.03
CA LEU A 23 7.99 -20.53 21.71
C LEU A 23 8.19 -21.47 22.92
N ARG A 24 7.95 -21.01 24.16
CA ARG A 24 8.06 -21.85 25.37
C ARG A 24 6.75 -22.49 25.82
N ALA A 25 5.60 -22.01 25.35
CA ALA A 25 4.30 -22.55 25.73
C ALA A 25 3.84 -23.61 24.72
N GLY A 26 4.13 -24.85 24.97
CA GLY A 26 3.44 -26.01 24.40
C GLY A 26 4.09 -26.71 23.20
N ALA A 27 5.33 -27.13 23.34
CA ALA A 27 5.84 -28.21 22.49
C ALA A 27 5.23 -29.54 22.92
N GLN A 28 3.97 -29.75 22.59
CA GLN A 28 3.45 -31.08 22.42
C GLN A 28 3.69 -31.46 20.95
N THR A 29 4.75 -32.24 20.74
CA THR A 29 4.98 -32.97 19.50
C THR A 29 3.71 -33.74 19.18
N SER A 30 3.15 -33.49 17.97
CA SER A 30 2.15 -34.42 17.44
C SER A 30 2.79 -35.81 17.39
N ALA A 31 2.36 -36.70 18.28
CA ALA A 31 2.66 -38.10 18.16
C ALA A 31 2.15 -38.55 16.77
N PRO A 32 2.88 -39.47 16.12
CA PRO A 32 2.32 -40.19 15.00
C PRO A 32 1.00 -40.79 15.43
N LEU A 33 0.06 -40.96 14.49
CA LEU A 33 -1.25 -41.56 14.71
C LEU A 33 -1.14 -42.71 15.74
N ALA A 34 -1.54 -42.42 16.98
CA ALA A 34 -1.57 -43.48 17.98
C ALA A 34 -2.58 -44.51 17.51
N ASP A 35 -2.12 -45.73 17.39
CA ASP A 35 -2.87 -46.95 17.18
C ASP A 35 -4.00 -47.07 18.21
N SER A 36 -5.17 -46.55 17.90
CA SER A 36 -6.38 -46.75 18.71
C SER A 36 -7.46 -47.55 17.98
N ALA A 37 -7.14 -48.12 16.81
CA ALA A 37 -7.88 -49.22 16.22
C ALA A 37 -6.80 -50.23 15.80
N GLY A 38 -6.78 -51.40 16.39
CA GLY A 38 -5.74 -52.40 16.22
C GLY A 38 -5.38 -52.61 14.75
N SER A 39 -4.23 -52.12 14.34
CA SER A 39 -3.68 -52.46 13.03
C SER A 39 -3.29 -53.95 13.11
N GLN A 40 -4.12 -54.81 12.54
CA GLN A 40 -3.71 -56.16 12.28
C GLN A 40 -2.67 -56.11 11.16
N ASN A 41 -1.41 -56.28 11.53
CA ASN A 41 -0.37 -56.54 10.55
C ASN A 41 -0.81 -57.77 9.75
N ALA A 42 -0.87 -57.67 8.44
CA ALA A 42 -1.17 -58.78 7.57
C ALA A 42 -0.20 -59.96 7.90
N VAL A 43 -0.73 -61.10 8.29
CA VAL A 43 0.07 -62.27 8.57
C VAL A 43 0.60 -62.78 7.24
N MET A 44 1.89 -62.62 6.99
CA MET A 44 2.57 -63.23 5.84
C MET A 44 2.58 -64.74 6.01
N SER A 45 1.71 -65.48 5.33
CA SER A 45 1.71 -66.91 5.25
C SER A 45 2.52 -67.40 4.06
N GLY A 46 3.57 -68.12 4.31
CA GLY A 46 4.64 -68.67 3.47
C GLY A 46 4.30 -68.97 2.02
N SER A 47 4.96 -68.38 1.21
CA SER A 47 5.43 -68.35 -0.15
C SER A 47 5.25 -66.94 -0.75
N HIS A 48 6.32 -66.29 -1.11
CA HIS A 48 6.52 -64.83 -1.26
C HIS A 48 5.79 -64.15 -2.45
N GLU A 49 4.70 -64.71 -3.00
CA GLU A 49 4.13 -64.20 -4.22
C GLU A 49 2.77 -63.47 -4.08
N HIS A 50 2.01 -63.76 -3.02
CA HIS A 50 0.67 -63.18 -2.84
C HIS A 50 0.40 -62.75 -1.40
N LEU A 51 -0.16 -61.56 -1.22
CA LEU A 51 -0.66 -61.09 0.07
C LEU A 51 -2.05 -61.70 0.31
N VAL A 52 -2.20 -62.51 1.34
CA VAL A 52 -3.50 -63.09 1.74
C VAL A 52 -4.26 -62.09 2.61
N VAL A 53 -5.42 -61.66 2.13
CA VAL A 53 -6.29 -60.69 2.84
C VAL A 53 -7.55 -61.44 3.29
N PRO A 54 -8.00 -61.34 4.55
CA PRO A 54 -9.28 -61.87 5.00
C PRO A 54 -10.45 -61.30 4.15
N SER A 55 -11.44 -62.14 3.83
CA SER A 55 -12.64 -61.74 3.08
C SER A 55 -13.49 -60.67 3.79
N ALA A 56 -13.35 -60.55 5.12
CA ALA A 56 -13.91 -59.50 5.94
C ALA A 56 -12.77 -58.84 6.73
N VAL A 57 -12.34 -57.65 6.28
CA VAL A 57 -11.35 -56.87 7.00
C VAL A 57 -12.13 -55.90 7.88
N HIS A 58 -12.13 -56.13 9.19
CA HIS A 58 -12.59 -55.12 10.14
C HIS A 58 -11.42 -54.25 10.55
N GLY A 59 -11.44 -52.99 10.08
CA GLY A 59 -10.39 -52.00 10.34
C GLY A 59 -9.56 -51.63 9.10
N ILE A 60 -8.40 -51.03 9.34
CA ILE A 60 -7.51 -50.51 8.29
C ILE A 60 -6.32 -51.44 8.10
N LEU A 61 -6.18 -51.99 6.91
CA LEU A 61 -5.03 -52.74 6.48
C LEU A 61 -4.14 -51.90 5.59
N LYS A 62 -2.90 -51.70 5.98
CA LYS A 62 -1.90 -51.04 5.16
C LYS A 62 -1.36 -51.98 4.11
N LEU A 63 -1.41 -51.57 2.84
CA LEU A 63 -0.86 -52.33 1.73
C LEU A 63 0.58 -51.91 1.45
N ASP A 64 1.48 -52.18 2.41
CA ASP A 64 2.85 -51.67 2.35
C ASP A 64 3.81 -52.63 1.66
N HIS A 65 3.53 -53.93 1.61
CA HIS A 65 4.44 -54.97 1.15
C HIS A 65 3.98 -55.68 -0.13
N ALA A 66 4.90 -56.38 -0.76
CA ALA A 66 4.66 -57.27 -1.93
C ALA A 66 4.27 -56.54 -3.22
N TRP A 67 4.61 -55.27 -3.34
CA TRP A 67 4.42 -54.52 -4.60
C TRP A 67 5.51 -54.86 -5.62
N HIS A 68 5.12 -54.93 -6.89
CA HIS A 68 6.01 -54.96 -8.04
C HIS A 68 6.03 -53.57 -8.70
N PHE A 69 7.22 -53.09 -9.05
CA PHE A 69 7.42 -51.78 -9.61
C PHE A 69 8.22 -51.81 -10.92
N HIS A 70 7.80 -51.03 -11.89
CA HIS A 70 8.53 -50.82 -13.15
C HIS A 70 8.37 -49.41 -13.65
N THR A 71 9.44 -48.80 -14.20
CA THR A 71 9.42 -47.49 -14.91
C THR A 71 9.00 -47.69 -16.35
N GLY A 72 8.30 -46.74 -16.93
CA GLY A 72 7.80 -46.78 -18.30
C GLY A 72 6.28 -46.73 -18.36
N ASP A 73 5.70 -46.85 -19.54
CA ASP A 73 4.27 -46.75 -19.75
C ASP A 73 3.80 -47.73 -20.84
N ASP A 74 3.10 -48.77 -20.42
CA ASP A 74 2.39 -49.69 -21.33
C ASP A 74 1.02 -49.99 -20.74
N PRO A 75 -0.08 -49.61 -21.46
CA PRO A 75 -1.43 -49.88 -20.98
C PRO A 75 -1.74 -51.38 -20.75
N SER A 76 -1.00 -52.30 -21.38
CA SER A 76 -1.15 -53.76 -21.16
C SER A 76 -0.79 -54.17 -19.73
N TRP A 77 -0.02 -53.36 -19.02
CA TRP A 77 0.37 -53.61 -17.62
C TRP A 77 -0.80 -53.49 -16.63
N ALA A 78 -1.92 -52.96 -17.06
CA ALA A 78 -3.17 -52.99 -16.30
C ALA A 78 -3.84 -54.36 -16.31
N ASN A 79 -3.49 -55.25 -17.26
CA ASN A 79 -4.14 -56.55 -17.43
C ASN A 79 -3.80 -57.46 -16.18
N PRO A 80 -4.80 -58.06 -15.52
CA PRO A 80 -4.57 -58.95 -14.37
C PRO A 80 -3.74 -60.18 -14.72
N ASN A 81 -3.71 -60.63 -15.98
CA ASN A 81 -2.91 -61.77 -16.42
C ASN A 81 -1.51 -61.37 -16.94
N PHE A 82 -1.10 -60.13 -16.80
CA PHE A 82 0.25 -59.71 -17.16
C PHE A 82 1.28 -60.31 -16.25
N ASP A 83 2.34 -60.88 -16.80
CA ASP A 83 3.46 -61.45 -16.05
C ASP A 83 4.42 -60.34 -15.63
N ASP A 84 4.38 -59.99 -14.36
CA ASP A 84 5.23 -58.98 -13.72
C ASP A 84 6.35 -59.59 -12.85
N SER A 85 6.63 -60.86 -13.04
CA SER A 85 7.67 -61.61 -12.30
C SER A 85 9.08 -61.04 -12.46
N SER A 86 9.32 -60.35 -13.58
CA SER A 86 10.59 -59.66 -13.85
C SER A 86 10.70 -58.25 -13.24
N TRP A 87 9.60 -57.74 -12.67
CA TRP A 87 9.58 -56.41 -12.06
C TRP A 87 10.30 -56.42 -10.69
N GLN A 88 10.77 -55.24 -10.29
CA GLN A 88 11.42 -55.09 -8.98
C GLN A 88 10.38 -55.17 -7.86
N LYS A 89 10.65 -56.05 -6.87
CA LYS A 89 9.84 -56.09 -5.65
C LYS A 89 10.20 -54.92 -4.74
N ILE A 90 9.19 -54.24 -4.24
CA ILE A 90 9.33 -53.05 -3.41
C ILE A 90 8.44 -53.09 -2.18
N ASP A 91 8.85 -52.32 -1.19
CA ASP A 91 8.13 -52.05 0.05
C ASP A 91 7.70 -50.57 0.10
N LEU A 92 6.41 -50.30 0.32
CA LEU A 92 5.92 -48.93 0.40
C LEU A 92 6.16 -48.26 1.77
N GLN A 93 6.78 -48.91 2.73
CA GLN A 93 7.26 -48.27 3.97
C GLN A 93 8.55 -47.49 3.77
N THR A 94 9.31 -47.85 2.74
CA THR A 94 10.65 -47.32 2.48
C THR A 94 10.68 -46.55 1.17
N PRO A 95 11.35 -45.38 1.10
CA PRO A 95 11.52 -44.64 -0.12
C PRO A 95 12.17 -45.46 -1.24
N LEU A 96 11.76 -45.25 -2.50
CA LEU A 96 12.28 -46.02 -3.65
C LEU A 96 13.80 -45.96 -3.75
N ILE A 97 14.39 -44.79 -3.48
CA ILE A 97 15.85 -44.55 -3.56
C ILE A 97 16.61 -45.44 -2.54
N GLU A 98 16.03 -45.68 -1.38
CA GLU A 98 16.65 -46.54 -0.35
C GLU A 98 16.57 -48.05 -0.71
N GLN A 99 15.68 -48.38 -1.64
CA GLN A 99 15.52 -49.73 -2.19
C GLN A 99 16.34 -49.94 -3.46
N GLY A 100 17.24 -49.04 -3.80
CA GLY A 100 18.12 -49.10 -4.97
C GLY A 100 17.47 -48.77 -6.30
N ILE A 101 16.27 -48.18 -6.27
CA ILE A 101 15.64 -47.66 -7.47
C ILE A 101 16.11 -46.21 -7.69
N GLU A 102 16.76 -45.96 -8.83
CA GLU A 102 17.13 -44.60 -9.19
C GLU A 102 15.90 -43.72 -9.28
N SER A 103 16.06 -42.44 -8.91
CA SER A 103 15.00 -41.47 -9.07
C SER A 103 14.58 -41.38 -10.54
N TYR A 104 13.28 -41.37 -10.81
CA TYR A 104 12.76 -41.35 -12.18
C TYR A 104 11.81 -40.17 -12.40
N THR A 105 11.71 -39.75 -13.66
CA THR A 105 10.71 -38.82 -14.17
C THR A 105 9.87 -39.53 -15.22
N GLY A 106 8.62 -39.07 -15.42
CA GLY A 106 7.69 -39.73 -16.34
C GLY A 106 6.83 -40.79 -15.67
N TYR A 107 6.58 -41.88 -16.37
CA TYR A 107 5.66 -42.92 -15.92
C TYR A 107 6.34 -44.01 -15.07
N GLY A 108 5.57 -44.50 -14.09
CA GLY A 108 5.90 -45.66 -13.30
C GLY A 108 4.65 -46.45 -12.94
N TRP A 109 4.76 -47.76 -12.87
CA TRP A 109 3.69 -48.66 -12.56
C TRP A 109 3.99 -49.43 -11.31
N TYR A 110 2.94 -49.56 -10.45
CA TYR A 110 2.94 -50.35 -9.23
C TYR A 110 1.87 -51.43 -9.36
N ARG A 111 2.19 -52.68 -9.08
CA ARG A 111 1.24 -53.78 -9.15
C ARG A 111 1.28 -54.59 -7.85
N LEU A 112 0.08 -54.97 -7.38
CA LEU A 112 -0.09 -55.79 -6.18
C LEU A 112 -1.19 -56.80 -6.41
N ARG A 113 -0.90 -58.07 -6.19
CA ARG A 113 -1.88 -59.15 -6.26
C ARG A 113 -2.30 -59.57 -4.87
N LEU A 114 -3.60 -59.48 -4.58
CA LEU A 114 -4.22 -59.90 -3.33
C LEU A 114 -4.96 -61.19 -3.54
N GLN A 115 -4.83 -62.13 -2.60
CA GLN A 115 -5.67 -63.35 -2.55
C GLN A 115 -6.57 -63.25 -1.33
N PRO A 116 -7.87 -62.95 -1.51
CA PRO A 116 -8.81 -62.97 -0.40
C PRO A 116 -9.09 -64.42 0.02
N VAL A 117 -9.32 -64.62 1.31
CA VAL A 117 -9.88 -65.86 1.87
C VAL A 117 -11.31 -66.07 1.32
N PRO A 118 -11.85 -67.28 1.28
CA PRO A 118 -13.08 -67.62 0.53
C PRO A 118 -14.20 -66.60 0.60
N LEU A 119 -14.83 -66.37 -0.54
CA LEU A 119 -15.95 -65.44 -0.69
C LEU A 119 -17.07 -65.70 0.32
N PRO A 120 -17.69 -64.69 0.93
CA PRO A 120 -18.90 -64.85 1.71
C PRO A 120 -20.02 -65.46 0.86
N ASP A 121 -20.99 -66.14 1.46
CA ASP A 121 -22.14 -66.75 0.79
C ASP A 121 -22.93 -65.80 -0.13
N SER A 122 -22.79 -64.49 0.09
CA SER A 122 -23.37 -63.41 -0.76
C SER A 122 -22.69 -63.26 -2.11
N GLY A 123 -21.48 -63.77 -2.30
CA GLY A 123 -20.67 -63.58 -3.53
C GLY A 123 -20.16 -62.17 -3.76
N VAL A 124 -20.45 -61.21 -2.88
CA VAL A 124 -20.06 -59.80 -3.00
C VAL A 124 -19.03 -59.47 -1.92
N LEU A 125 -17.91 -58.88 -2.32
CA LEU A 125 -16.89 -58.38 -1.40
C LEU A 125 -17.31 -57.02 -0.87
N ASP A 126 -17.20 -56.82 0.44
CA ASP A 126 -17.35 -55.51 1.09
C ASP A 126 -15.96 -54.93 1.40
N LEU A 127 -15.21 -54.63 0.34
CA LEU A 127 -13.87 -54.05 0.46
C LEU A 127 -13.80 -52.72 -0.27
N SER A 128 -13.03 -51.81 0.28
CA SER A 128 -12.71 -50.53 -0.35
C SER A 128 -11.24 -50.21 -0.21
N LEU A 129 -10.68 -49.69 -1.27
CA LEU A 129 -9.31 -49.15 -1.33
C LEU A 129 -9.34 -47.67 -1.04
N PHE A 130 -8.60 -47.21 -0.03
CA PHE A 130 -8.36 -45.80 0.23
C PHE A 130 -7.00 -45.43 -0.35
N VAL A 131 -6.99 -44.38 -1.19
CA VAL A 131 -5.78 -43.93 -1.89
C VAL A 131 -5.51 -42.46 -1.61
N VAL A 132 -4.27 -42.16 -1.24
CA VAL A 132 -3.77 -40.78 -1.08
C VAL A 132 -2.85 -40.44 -2.26
N PRO A 133 -3.24 -39.59 -3.19
CA PRO A 133 -2.40 -39.21 -4.33
C PRO A 133 -1.07 -38.57 -3.94
N PHE A 134 -0.10 -38.57 -4.84
CA PHE A 134 1.19 -37.91 -4.65
C PHE A 134 1.05 -36.38 -4.41
N SER A 135 2.01 -35.81 -3.73
CA SER A 135 2.11 -34.36 -3.59
C SER A 135 2.56 -33.68 -4.88
N VAL A 136 3.27 -34.40 -5.75
CA VAL A 136 3.69 -33.96 -7.08
C VAL A 136 3.55 -35.17 -8.00
N GLY A 137 2.68 -35.06 -9.00
CA GLY A 137 2.43 -36.14 -9.94
C GLY A 137 0.99 -36.64 -9.97
N GLN A 138 0.70 -37.42 -10.99
CA GLN A 138 -0.62 -37.91 -11.33
C GLN A 138 -0.69 -39.43 -11.14
N MET A 139 -1.90 -39.97 -10.94
CA MET A 139 -2.10 -41.39 -10.86
C MET A 139 -3.43 -41.84 -11.46
N GLN A 140 -3.43 -43.08 -11.89
CA GLN A 140 -4.63 -43.80 -12.32
C GLN A 140 -4.60 -45.18 -11.64
N VAL A 141 -5.75 -45.60 -11.10
CA VAL A 141 -5.88 -46.86 -10.37
C VAL A 141 -6.77 -47.82 -11.18
N PHE A 142 -6.29 -49.03 -11.35
CA PHE A 142 -6.99 -50.11 -12.00
C PHE A 142 -7.22 -51.24 -10.97
N ILE A 143 -8.40 -51.85 -11.03
CA ILE A 143 -8.72 -53.03 -10.25
C ILE A 143 -9.16 -54.13 -11.23
N ASN A 144 -8.48 -55.27 -11.22
CA ASN A 144 -8.69 -56.38 -12.16
C ASN A 144 -8.71 -55.93 -13.63
N GLY A 145 -7.83 -54.97 -14.01
CA GLY A 145 -7.71 -54.43 -15.33
C GLY A 145 -8.74 -53.33 -15.68
N VAL A 146 -9.70 -53.04 -14.82
CA VAL A 146 -10.72 -52.03 -15.02
C VAL A 146 -10.22 -50.68 -14.42
N PRO A 147 -10.21 -49.60 -15.21
CA PRO A 147 -9.86 -48.29 -14.69
C PRO A 147 -10.95 -47.80 -13.74
N MET A 148 -10.61 -47.59 -12.45
CA MET A 148 -11.58 -47.20 -11.41
C MET A 148 -11.54 -45.72 -11.11
N ALA A 149 -10.36 -45.11 -11.07
CA ALA A 149 -10.20 -43.68 -10.84
C ALA A 149 -8.91 -43.16 -11.47
N ARG A 150 -8.92 -41.86 -11.75
CA ARG A 150 -7.74 -41.09 -12.15
C ARG A 150 -7.72 -39.74 -11.50
N THR A 151 -6.54 -39.20 -11.19
CA THR A 151 -6.38 -37.83 -10.77
C THR A 151 -6.53 -36.88 -11.94
N GLU A 152 -6.91 -35.61 -11.66
CA GLU A 152 -6.89 -34.58 -12.67
C GLU A 152 -5.46 -34.43 -13.24
N GLY A 153 -5.34 -34.26 -14.55
CA GLY A 153 -4.05 -34.26 -15.25
C GLY A 153 -3.56 -35.63 -15.71
N MET A 154 -4.13 -36.74 -15.23
CA MET A 154 -3.84 -38.09 -15.72
C MET A 154 -4.79 -38.43 -16.88
N ALA A 155 -4.47 -37.95 -18.06
CA ALA A 155 -5.11 -38.30 -19.32
C ALA A 155 -4.25 -39.31 -20.11
N ASP A 156 -4.54 -39.54 -21.37
CA ASP A 156 -3.70 -40.37 -22.24
C ASP A 156 -2.26 -39.82 -22.30
N THR A 157 -2.16 -38.47 -22.36
CA THR A 157 -0.89 -37.76 -22.10
C THR A 157 -1.03 -37.02 -20.78
N ALA A 158 -0.23 -37.39 -19.79
CA ALA A 158 -0.28 -36.75 -18.47
C ALA A 158 0.26 -35.33 -18.52
N THR A 159 -0.36 -34.45 -17.72
CA THR A 159 0.04 -33.04 -17.59
C THR A 159 0.36 -32.71 -16.14
N PRO A 160 1.36 -31.84 -15.85
CA PRO A 160 1.67 -31.43 -14.51
C PRO A 160 0.52 -30.63 -13.89
N THR A 161 0.28 -30.85 -12.59
CA THR A 161 -0.62 -30.03 -11.78
C THR A 161 0.14 -29.47 -10.57
N MET A 162 -0.23 -28.26 -10.10
CA MET A 162 0.43 -27.63 -8.95
C MET A 162 0.09 -28.29 -7.62
N TYR A 163 -0.89 -29.20 -7.60
CA TYR A 163 -1.47 -29.68 -6.36
C TYR A 163 -1.59 -31.18 -6.30
N GLN A 164 -1.44 -31.66 -5.08
CA GLN A 164 -1.84 -33.00 -4.72
C GLN A 164 -3.35 -33.13 -4.87
N SER A 165 -3.81 -34.07 -5.69
CA SER A 165 -5.21 -34.46 -5.77
C SER A 165 -5.74 -34.92 -4.40
N LEU A 166 -7.07 -34.85 -4.21
CA LEU A 166 -7.69 -35.24 -2.96
C LEU A 166 -7.62 -36.76 -2.76
N PRO A 167 -7.56 -37.25 -1.50
CA PRO A 167 -7.75 -38.69 -1.20
C PRO A 167 -9.13 -39.13 -1.69
N PHE A 168 -9.21 -40.39 -2.07
CA PHE A 168 -10.46 -41.02 -2.52
C PHE A 168 -10.54 -42.47 -2.11
N THR A 169 -11.76 -43.05 -2.08
CA THR A 169 -12.02 -44.45 -1.89
C THR A 169 -12.55 -45.10 -3.16
N LEU A 170 -12.20 -46.37 -3.34
CA LEU A 170 -12.64 -47.16 -4.50
C LEU A 170 -13.24 -48.50 -4.01
N PRO A 171 -14.51 -48.78 -4.31
CA PRO A 171 -15.12 -50.05 -3.90
C PRO A 171 -14.54 -51.21 -4.73
N ILE A 172 -14.24 -52.30 -4.03
CA ILE A 172 -13.84 -53.59 -4.64
C ILE A 172 -14.96 -54.55 -4.40
N THR A 173 -15.83 -54.70 -5.39
CA THR A 173 -17.07 -55.52 -5.29
C THR A 173 -16.89 -56.93 -5.82
N HIS A 174 -15.89 -57.13 -6.67
CA HIS A 174 -15.69 -58.45 -7.34
C HIS A 174 -14.20 -58.82 -7.33
N ALA A 175 -13.93 -60.08 -7.07
CA ALA A 175 -12.63 -60.69 -7.33
C ALA A 175 -12.58 -61.30 -8.74
N ALA A 176 -11.40 -61.64 -9.24
CA ALA A 176 -11.23 -62.46 -10.43
C ALA A 176 -11.78 -63.88 -10.25
N ALA A 177 -11.87 -64.65 -11.30
CA ALA A 177 -12.44 -66.01 -11.26
C ALA A 177 -11.65 -66.95 -10.34
N ASP A 178 -10.40 -66.71 -10.11
CA ASP A 178 -9.52 -67.43 -9.20
C ASP A 178 -9.56 -66.91 -7.74
N GLY A 179 -10.44 -65.94 -7.46
CA GLY A 179 -10.56 -65.28 -6.16
C GLY A 179 -9.49 -64.22 -5.88
N SER A 180 -8.61 -63.91 -6.81
CA SER A 180 -7.58 -62.89 -6.65
C SER A 180 -8.14 -61.46 -6.97
N ILE A 181 -7.47 -60.44 -6.40
CA ILE A 181 -7.71 -59.05 -6.73
C ILE A 181 -6.37 -58.45 -7.16
N GLU A 182 -6.34 -57.97 -8.37
CA GLU A 182 -5.17 -57.25 -8.90
C GLU A 182 -5.36 -55.75 -8.80
N ILE A 183 -4.46 -55.07 -8.11
CA ILE A 183 -4.41 -53.60 -8.02
C ILE A 183 -3.22 -53.13 -8.85
N ALA A 184 -3.49 -52.34 -9.90
CA ALA A 184 -2.43 -51.71 -10.65
C ALA A 184 -2.58 -50.17 -10.56
N ILE A 185 -1.47 -49.47 -10.25
CA ILE A 185 -1.44 -48.02 -10.12
C ILE A 185 -0.41 -47.47 -11.12
N ARG A 186 -0.90 -46.78 -12.13
CA ARG A 186 -0.11 -46.01 -13.09
C ARG A 186 0.15 -44.65 -12.53
N THR A 187 1.40 -44.22 -12.43
CA THR A 187 1.82 -42.93 -11.90
C THR A 187 2.57 -42.15 -12.96
N TRP A 188 2.53 -40.82 -12.86
CA TRP A 188 3.33 -39.93 -13.70
C TRP A 188 3.76 -38.71 -12.91
N ALA A 189 5.00 -38.25 -13.12
CA ALA A 189 5.49 -36.97 -12.62
C ALA A 189 6.51 -36.35 -13.58
N ASP A 190 6.51 -35.03 -13.65
CA ASP A 190 7.48 -34.22 -14.38
C ASP A 190 8.73 -33.89 -13.55
N VAL A 191 8.70 -34.20 -12.27
CA VAL A 191 9.83 -34.07 -11.34
C VAL A 191 10.31 -35.44 -10.88
N SER A 192 11.53 -35.50 -10.40
CA SER A 192 12.14 -36.74 -9.94
C SER A 192 11.39 -37.32 -8.75
N ILE A 193 10.87 -38.53 -8.89
CA ILE A 193 10.22 -39.28 -7.80
C ILE A 193 11.28 -40.09 -7.04
N THR A 194 11.40 -39.82 -5.74
CA THR A 194 12.34 -40.51 -4.85
C THR A 194 11.64 -41.38 -3.80
N HIS A 195 10.42 -41.00 -3.37
CA HIS A 195 9.72 -41.65 -2.27
C HIS A 195 8.65 -42.65 -2.67
N GLY A 196 8.12 -42.57 -3.89
CA GLY A 196 7.05 -43.46 -4.35
C GLY A 196 5.74 -43.32 -3.56
N LEU A 197 4.98 -44.41 -3.43
CA LEU A 197 3.65 -44.49 -2.79
C LEU A 197 3.70 -44.74 -1.27
N VAL A 198 4.74 -44.34 -0.58
CA VAL A 198 4.92 -44.61 0.86
C VAL A 198 3.68 -44.18 1.68
N ASP A 199 3.12 -45.15 2.46
CA ASP A 199 1.96 -44.98 3.38
C ASP A 199 0.72 -44.32 2.72
N ARG A 200 0.42 -44.68 1.46
CA ARG A 200 -0.62 -44.02 0.67
C ARG A 200 -1.77 -44.91 0.23
N VAL A 201 -1.65 -46.23 0.43
CA VAL A 201 -2.64 -47.16 -0.04
C VAL A 201 -3.08 -48.08 1.13
N HIS A 202 -4.38 -48.00 1.46
CA HIS A 202 -4.97 -48.78 2.56
C HIS A 202 -6.20 -49.52 2.06
N LEU A 203 -6.48 -50.68 2.65
CA LEU A 203 -7.62 -51.52 2.35
C LEU A 203 -8.44 -51.73 3.64
N GLY A 204 -9.75 -51.80 3.52
CA GLY A 204 -10.66 -52.09 4.62
C GLY A 204 -12.08 -52.31 4.12
N ASP A 205 -13.02 -52.50 5.05
CA ASP A 205 -14.43 -52.52 4.72
C ASP A 205 -14.89 -51.12 4.24
N ALA A 206 -15.95 -51.07 3.43
CA ALA A 206 -16.41 -49.82 2.80
C ALA A 206 -16.75 -48.74 3.84
N ALA A 207 -17.33 -49.11 4.97
CA ALA A 207 -17.71 -48.15 6.03
C ALA A 207 -16.47 -47.54 6.69
N THR A 208 -15.49 -48.37 7.09
CA THR A 208 -14.23 -47.93 7.70
C THR A 208 -13.43 -47.05 6.73
N MET A 209 -13.37 -47.38 5.43
CA MET A 209 -12.66 -46.58 4.44
C MET A 209 -13.35 -45.27 4.19
N GLN A 210 -14.68 -45.23 4.20
CA GLN A 210 -15.44 -44.00 4.10
C GLN A 210 -15.22 -43.08 5.32
N GLU A 211 -15.25 -43.65 6.55
CA GLU A 211 -14.92 -42.91 7.76
C GLU A 211 -13.48 -42.38 7.73
N THR A 212 -12.54 -43.18 7.23
CA THR A 212 -11.14 -42.75 7.05
C THR A 212 -11.03 -41.57 6.09
N LEU A 213 -11.81 -41.62 5.00
CA LEU A 213 -11.88 -40.51 4.03
C LEU A 213 -12.47 -39.25 4.68
N GLU A 214 -13.56 -39.39 5.43
CA GLU A 214 -14.18 -38.24 6.13
C GLU A 214 -13.25 -37.63 7.18
N LEU A 215 -12.53 -38.49 7.93
CA LEU A 215 -11.49 -38.02 8.86
C LEU A 215 -10.34 -37.33 8.15
N ALA A 216 -9.90 -37.83 6.99
CA ALA A 216 -8.88 -37.18 6.19
C ALA A 216 -9.33 -35.78 5.71
N TYR A 217 -10.59 -35.64 5.25
CA TYR A 217 -11.20 -34.40 4.89
C TYR A 217 -11.38 -33.48 6.10
N SER A 218 -11.89 -33.98 7.21
CA SER A 218 -12.08 -33.21 8.45
C SER A 218 -10.75 -32.68 8.99
N ARG A 219 -9.70 -33.51 9.00
CA ARG A 219 -8.35 -33.07 9.37
C ARG A 219 -7.81 -32.00 8.41
N ARG A 220 -8.01 -32.20 7.13
CA ARG A 220 -7.61 -31.20 6.11
C ARG A 220 -8.39 -29.89 6.28
N TRP A 221 -9.69 -29.97 6.59
CA TRP A 221 -10.53 -28.83 6.95
C TRP A 221 -9.98 -28.09 8.18
N GLY A 222 -9.82 -28.76 9.32
CA GLY A 222 -9.30 -28.15 10.55
C GLY A 222 -7.89 -27.60 10.39
N LYS A 223 -7.01 -28.34 9.70
CA LYS A 223 -5.60 -27.99 9.54
C LYS A 223 -5.36 -26.78 8.62
N ASN A 224 -6.02 -26.73 7.48
CA ASN A 224 -5.70 -25.77 6.43
C ASN A 224 -6.80 -24.72 6.24
N ALA A 225 -8.08 -25.12 6.31
CA ALA A 225 -9.17 -24.23 5.96
C ALA A 225 -9.47 -23.20 7.06
N ILE A 226 -9.56 -23.61 8.32
CA ILE A 226 -9.87 -22.67 9.41
C ILE A 226 -8.76 -21.63 9.56
N ALA A 227 -7.50 -22.06 9.61
CA ALA A 227 -6.37 -21.14 9.72
C ALA A 227 -6.28 -20.20 8.51
N GLY A 228 -6.48 -20.72 7.30
CA GLY A 228 -6.51 -19.94 6.06
C GLY A 228 -7.65 -18.94 6.00
N LEU A 229 -8.87 -19.32 6.42
CA LEU A 229 -10.03 -18.42 6.49
C LEU A 229 -9.82 -17.30 7.52
N LEU A 230 -9.33 -17.62 8.72
CA LEU A 230 -9.06 -16.63 9.75
C LEU A 230 -7.99 -15.64 9.30
N ALA A 231 -6.91 -16.11 8.68
CA ALA A 231 -5.89 -15.26 8.12
C ALA A 231 -6.45 -14.37 6.99
N SER A 232 -7.23 -14.92 6.06
CA SER A 232 -7.87 -14.19 4.97
C SER A 232 -8.82 -13.12 5.48
N LEU A 233 -9.62 -13.40 6.50
CA LEU A 233 -10.51 -12.44 7.15
C LEU A 233 -9.70 -11.29 7.78
N LEU A 234 -8.61 -11.60 8.47
CA LEU A 234 -7.74 -10.59 9.06
C LEU A 234 -7.13 -9.67 7.99
N PHE A 235 -6.61 -10.25 6.91
CA PHE A 235 -6.10 -9.45 5.79
C PHE A 235 -7.19 -8.62 5.13
N LEU A 236 -8.42 -9.12 5.01
CA LEU A 236 -9.56 -8.37 4.48
C LEU A 236 -9.91 -7.17 5.37
N CYS A 237 -9.90 -7.35 6.69
CA CYS A 237 -10.11 -6.25 7.64
C CYS A 237 -9.02 -5.17 7.50
N VAL A 238 -7.76 -5.58 7.35
CA VAL A 238 -6.65 -4.65 7.13
C VAL A 238 -6.74 -3.96 5.77
N ALA A 239 -7.20 -4.66 4.73
CA ALA A 239 -7.48 -4.05 3.43
C ALA A 239 -8.56 -2.97 3.52
N GLY A 240 -9.65 -3.23 4.25
CA GLY A 240 -10.70 -2.26 4.52
C GLY A 240 -10.18 -1.04 5.28
N LEU A 241 -9.39 -1.25 6.35
CA LEU A 241 -8.74 -0.17 7.09
C LEU A 241 -7.82 0.67 6.19
N ALA A 242 -6.95 0.04 5.40
CA ALA A 242 -6.06 0.74 4.49
C ALA A 242 -6.82 1.54 3.42
N LEU A 243 -7.94 1.00 2.93
CA LEU A 243 -8.80 1.70 1.97
C LEU A 243 -9.47 2.93 2.60
N THR A 244 -9.97 2.84 3.85
CA THR A 244 -10.54 3.99 4.56
C THR A 244 -9.49 5.07 4.81
N LEU A 245 -8.26 4.69 5.16
CA LEU A 245 -7.14 5.64 5.30
C LEU A 245 -6.81 6.32 3.97
N TYR A 246 -6.82 5.58 2.86
CA TYR A 246 -6.65 6.16 1.53
C TYR A 246 -7.76 7.15 1.16
N LEU A 247 -9.02 6.83 1.49
CA LEU A 247 -10.14 7.74 1.22
C LEU A 247 -10.07 9.02 2.04
N ALA A 248 -9.53 8.93 3.26
CA ALA A 248 -9.28 10.08 4.13
C ALA A 248 -8.09 10.94 3.66
N GLN A 249 -7.03 10.30 3.15
CA GLN A 249 -5.79 10.96 2.73
C GLN A 249 -5.39 10.52 1.32
N ARG A 250 -6.12 11.00 0.29
CA ARG A 250 -5.97 10.58 -1.12
C ARG A 250 -4.60 10.88 -1.72
N ASN A 251 -3.85 11.80 -1.16
CA ASN A 251 -2.49 12.12 -1.60
C ASN A 251 -1.47 11.01 -1.26
N HIS A 252 -1.82 10.11 -0.35
CA HIS A 252 -0.98 9.01 0.13
C HIS A 252 -1.35 7.69 -0.54
N SER A 253 -0.93 7.53 -1.80
CA SER A 253 -1.25 6.34 -2.62
C SER A 253 -0.69 5.02 -2.08
N GLU A 254 0.25 5.03 -1.11
CA GLU A 254 0.75 3.85 -0.42
C GLU A 254 -0.34 3.10 0.34
N TYR A 255 -1.36 3.78 0.88
CA TYR A 255 -2.50 3.13 1.54
C TYR A 255 -3.34 2.32 0.56
N LEU A 256 -3.53 2.81 -0.68
CA LEU A 256 -4.23 2.07 -1.73
C LEU A 256 -3.48 0.78 -2.08
N TRP A 257 -2.16 0.88 -2.26
CA TRP A 257 -1.35 -0.29 -2.61
C TRP A 257 -1.26 -1.31 -1.47
N LEU A 258 -1.33 -0.84 -0.21
CA LEU A 258 -1.47 -1.73 0.93
C LEU A 258 -2.82 -2.45 0.92
N ALA A 259 -3.92 -1.74 0.65
CA ALA A 259 -5.23 -2.37 0.54
C ALA A 259 -5.24 -3.45 -0.55
N LEU A 260 -4.65 -3.17 -1.71
CA LEU A 260 -4.50 -4.13 -2.81
C LEU A 260 -3.60 -5.31 -2.44
N LEU A 261 -2.51 -5.07 -1.69
CA LEU A 261 -1.64 -6.13 -1.17
C LEU A 261 -2.41 -7.06 -0.22
N CYS A 262 -3.10 -6.52 0.76
CA CYS A 262 -3.90 -7.31 1.68
C CYS A 262 -5.03 -8.06 0.95
N LEU A 263 -5.67 -7.43 -0.04
CA LEU A 263 -6.68 -8.07 -0.87
C LEU A 263 -6.10 -9.22 -1.70
N SER A 264 -4.88 -9.07 -2.25
CA SER A 264 -4.21 -10.15 -3.01
C SER A 264 -3.95 -11.38 -2.13
N VAL A 265 -3.50 -11.17 -0.88
CA VAL A 265 -3.32 -12.26 0.09
C VAL A 265 -4.64 -12.91 0.46
N THR A 266 -5.70 -12.11 0.66
CA THR A 266 -7.06 -12.61 0.93
C THR A 266 -7.56 -13.49 -0.21
N ILE A 267 -7.49 -13.02 -1.45
CA ILE A 267 -7.94 -13.75 -2.64
C ILE A 267 -7.18 -15.07 -2.77
N ARG A 268 -5.87 -15.05 -2.59
CA ARG A 268 -5.03 -16.26 -2.62
C ARG A 268 -5.45 -17.25 -1.53
N GLY A 269 -5.58 -16.79 -0.28
CA GLY A 269 -5.96 -17.65 0.85
C GLY A 269 -7.37 -18.25 0.72
N LEU A 270 -8.33 -17.47 0.22
CA LEU A 270 -9.68 -17.98 -0.07
C LEU A 270 -9.67 -19.02 -1.20
N GLY A 271 -8.89 -18.79 -2.25
CA GLY A 271 -8.71 -19.76 -3.34
C GLY A 271 -8.12 -21.07 -2.85
N GLU A 272 -7.03 -21.04 -2.04
CA GLU A 272 -6.41 -22.21 -1.44
C GLU A 272 -7.40 -22.96 -0.52
N THR A 273 -8.23 -22.23 0.21
CA THR A 273 -9.26 -22.82 1.06
C THR A 273 -10.36 -23.47 0.23
N ALA A 274 -10.90 -22.79 -0.78
CA ALA A 274 -11.95 -23.31 -1.65
C ALA A 274 -11.52 -24.58 -2.38
N TRP A 275 -10.27 -24.62 -2.86
CA TRP A 275 -9.69 -25.84 -3.41
C TRP A 275 -9.54 -26.93 -2.35
N GLY A 276 -9.01 -26.61 -1.17
CA GLY A 276 -8.83 -27.56 -0.05
C GLY A 276 -10.14 -28.21 0.41
N LEU A 277 -11.28 -27.55 0.18
CA LEU A 277 -12.64 -28.02 0.45
C LEU A 277 -13.29 -28.74 -0.73
N ALA A 278 -12.58 -28.91 -1.84
CA ALA A 278 -13.11 -29.45 -3.09
C ALA A 278 -14.29 -28.63 -3.70
N TRP A 279 -14.40 -27.35 -3.37
CA TRP A 279 -15.41 -26.45 -3.96
C TRP A 279 -15.01 -25.99 -5.36
N VAL A 280 -13.72 -26.02 -5.66
CA VAL A 280 -13.16 -25.59 -6.95
C VAL A 280 -12.32 -26.73 -7.51
N PRO A 281 -12.55 -27.13 -8.78
CA PRO A 281 -11.74 -28.13 -9.47
C PRO A 281 -10.26 -27.73 -9.53
N ALA A 282 -9.36 -28.72 -9.50
CA ALA A 282 -7.92 -28.48 -9.48
C ALA A 282 -7.44 -27.71 -10.71
N TRP A 283 -8.00 -27.94 -11.90
CA TRP A 283 -7.61 -27.23 -13.12
C TRP A 283 -7.88 -25.71 -13.07
N ILE A 284 -8.99 -25.28 -12.42
CA ILE A 284 -9.26 -23.86 -12.21
C ILE A 284 -8.20 -23.27 -11.27
N PHE A 285 -7.85 -24.01 -10.24
CA PHE A 285 -6.89 -23.58 -9.25
C PHE A 285 -5.46 -23.55 -9.81
N ASP A 286 -5.10 -24.45 -10.69
CA ASP A 286 -3.83 -24.45 -11.41
C ASP A 286 -3.62 -23.20 -12.27
N ILE A 287 -4.71 -22.70 -12.89
CA ILE A 287 -4.66 -21.41 -13.60
C ILE A 287 -4.61 -20.26 -12.60
N PHE A 288 -5.45 -20.29 -11.58
CA PHE A 288 -5.63 -19.18 -10.62
C PHE A 288 -4.36 -18.87 -9.82
N ARG A 289 -3.65 -19.87 -9.32
CA ARG A 289 -2.55 -19.69 -8.36
C ARG A 289 -1.37 -18.90 -8.92
N PRO A 290 -0.82 -19.18 -10.10
CA PRO A 290 0.27 -18.40 -10.66
C PRO A 290 -0.09 -16.93 -10.85
N TRP A 291 -1.33 -16.65 -11.31
CA TRP A 291 -1.83 -15.29 -11.47
C TRP A 291 -2.03 -14.56 -10.13
N ALA A 292 -2.53 -15.26 -9.11
CA ALA A 292 -2.65 -14.70 -7.77
C ALA A 292 -1.27 -14.37 -7.16
N SER A 293 -0.27 -15.21 -7.40
CA SER A 293 1.11 -14.97 -6.97
C SER A 293 1.73 -13.77 -7.69
N TRP A 294 1.51 -13.65 -9.01
CA TRP A 294 1.94 -12.49 -9.78
C TRP A 294 1.30 -11.19 -9.28
N PHE A 295 0.00 -11.20 -9.00
CA PHE A 295 -0.70 -10.04 -8.44
C PHE A 295 -0.17 -9.64 -7.06
N PHE A 296 0.16 -10.60 -6.21
CA PHE A 296 0.82 -10.35 -4.93
C PHE A 296 2.18 -9.66 -5.10
N VAL A 297 3.03 -10.14 -6.02
CA VAL A 297 4.35 -9.53 -6.28
C VAL A 297 4.21 -8.09 -6.79
N ILE A 298 3.27 -7.82 -7.69
CA ILE A 298 3.02 -6.44 -8.15
C ILE A 298 2.65 -5.55 -6.98
N THR A 299 1.70 -5.97 -6.16
CA THR A 299 1.16 -5.14 -5.08
C THR A 299 2.17 -4.88 -3.97
N ILE A 300 3.00 -5.87 -3.58
CA ILE A 300 4.03 -5.67 -2.56
C ILE A 300 5.15 -4.75 -3.07
N LEU A 301 5.60 -4.90 -4.30
CA LEU A 301 6.63 -4.05 -4.88
C LEU A 301 6.16 -2.60 -5.05
N GLU A 302 4.92 -2.37 -5.50
CA GLU A 302 4.33 -1.03 -5.60
C GLU A 302 4.14 -0.39 -4.23
N PHE A 303 3.64 -1.16 -3.26
CA PHE A 303 3.51 -0.68 -1.88
C PHE A 303 4.85 -0.21 -1.33
N VAL A 304 5.88 -1.07 -1.37
CA VAL A 304 7.20 -0.75 -0.82
C VAL A 304 7.86 0.39 -1.59
N LEU A 305 7.73 0.44 -2.92
CA LEU A 305 8.28 1.52 -3.75
C LEU A 305 7.73 2.90 -3.32
N ARG A 306 6.42 3.02 -3.11
CA ARG A 306 5.75 4.26 -2.70
C ARG A 306 6.00 4.57 -1.22
N PHE A 307 5.88 3.57 -0.36
CA PHE A 307 6.14 3.70 1.07
C PHE A 307 7.55 4.21 1.35
N THR A 308 8.56 3.71 0.63
CA THR A 308 9.96 4.14 0.79
C THR A 308 10.33 5.37 -0.04
N ALA A 309 9.44 5.85 -0.92
CA ALA A 309 9.72 6.86 -1.95
C ALA A 309 11.06 6.58 -2.68
N SER A 310 11.27 5.30 -3.06
CA SER A 310 12.52 4.83 -3.63
C SER A 310 12.69 5.25 -5.09
N THR A 311 13.94 5.42 -5.51
CA THR A 311 14.30 5.75 -6.90
C THR A 311 14.35 4.51 -7.81
N TYR A 312 14.22 3.29 -7.27
CA TYR A 312 14.31 2.01 -8.03
C TYR A 312 13.10 1.71 -8.93
N ARG A 313 12.39 2.73 -9.40
CA ARG A 313 11.16 2.57 -10.18
C ARG A 313 11.36 1.73 -11.45
N LYS A 314 12.47 1.92 -12.18
CA LYS A 314 12.78 1.16 -13.41
C LYS A 314 13.04 -0.32 -13.10
N THR A 315 13.82 -0.60 -12.05
CA THR A 315 14.12 -1.98 -11.60
C THR A 315 12.85 -2.70 -11.16
N VAL A 316 12.00 -2.04 -10.37
CA VAL A 316 10.71 -2.60 -9.94
C VAL A 316 9.85 -2.96 -11.16
N ARG A 317 9.75 -2.09 -12.17
CA ARG A 317 8.99 -2.38 -13.39
C ARG A 317 9.57 -3.56 -14.17
N ALA A 318 10.89 -3.64 -14.30
CA ALA A 318 11.54 -4.78 -14.97
C ALA A 318 11.24 -6.11 -14.26
N VAL A 319 11.28 -6.13 -12.91
CA VAL A 319 10.93 -7.33 -12.14
C VAL A 319 9.45 -7.68 -12.32
N GLN A 320 8.54 -6.71 -12.21
CA GLN A 320 7.09 -6.94 -12.38
C GLN A 320 6.75 -7.51 -13.77
N ILE A 321 7.43 -7.04 -14.82
CA ILE A 321 7.25 -7.58 -16.19
C ILE A 321 7.85 -8.99 -16.30
N GLY A 322 9.03 -9.23 -15.68
CA GLY A 322 9.65 -10.55 -15.63
C GLY A 322 8.75 -11.59 -14.94
N GLU A 323 8.13 -11.21 -13.84
CA GLU A 323 7.18 -12.05 -13.11
C GLU A 323 5.95 -12.48 -13.93
N LEU A 324 5.54 -11.69 -14.90
CA LEU A 324 4.45 -12.04 -15.81
C LEU A 324 4.75 -13.30 -16.65
N LEU A 325 6.05 -13.63 -16.83
CA LEU A 325 6.44 -14.84 -17.55
C LEU A 325 6.13 -16.11 -16.75
N LEU A 326 6.08 -16.07 -15.41
CA LEU A 326 5.84 -17.25 -14.58
C LEU A 326 4.48 -17.91 -14.84
N PRO A 327 3.33 -17.20 -14.82
CA PRO A 327 2.05 -17.79 -15.20
C PRO A 327 2.06 -18.36 -16.62
N ILE A 328 2.77 -17.72 -17.56
CA ILE A 328 2.85 -18.16 -18.95
C ILE A 328 3.65 -19.45 -19.06
N VAL A 329 4.81 -19.54 -18.40
CA VAL A 329 5.65 -20.74 -18.34
C VAL A 329 4.87 -21.93 -17.78
N TRP A 330 4.05 -21.69 -16.74
CA TRP A 330 3.16 -22.71 -16.20
C TRP A 330 2.10 -23.14 -17.21
N MET A 331 1.41 -22.20 -17.85
CA MET A 331 0.34 -22.49 -18.81
C MET A 331 0.80 -23.28 -20.05
N VAL A 332 2.07 -23.18 -20.42
CA VAL A 332 2.66 -24.01 -21.50
C VAL A 332 3.24 -25.34 -20.99
N HIS A 333 2.87 -25.75 -19.77
CA HIS A 333 3.20 -27.04 -19.14
C HIS A 333 4.73 -27.26 -18.94
N LEU A 334 5.47 -26.20 -18.71
CA LEU A 334 6.90 -26.28 -18.34
C LEU A 334 7.06 -26.26 -16.81
N GLY A 335 6.48 -27.26 -16.11
CA GLY A 335 6.41 -27.30 -14.65
C GLY A 335 7.77 -27.21 -13.97
N LEU A 336 8.78 -27.95 -14.47
CA LEU A 336 10.15 -27.90 -13.94
C LEU A 336 10.78 -26.50 -14.10
N ALA A 337 10.63 -25.88 -15.27
CA ALA A 337 11.13 -24.51 -15.52
C ALA A 337 10.43 -23.50 -14.61
N TYR A 338 9.11 -23.64 -14.41
CA TYR A 338 8.36 -22.81 -13.49
C TYR A 338 8.89 -22.89 -12.06
N GLU A 339 9.17 -24.08 -11.54
CA GLU A 339 9.70 -24.26 -10.17
C GLU A 339 11.05 -23.54 -9.97
N TYR A 340 12.01 -23.71 -10.91
CA TYR A 340 13.30 -23.01 -10.83
C TYR A 340 13.15 -21.50 -10.93
N LEU A 341 12.34 -21.04 -11.89
CA LEU A 341 12.11 -19.60 -12.09
C LEU A 341 11.39 -18.96 -10.92
N SER A 342 10.37 -19.64 -10.35
CA SER A 342 9.63 -19.12 -9.20
C SER A 342 10.51 -19.01 -7.94
N LEU A 343 11.40 -19.99 -7.71
CA LEU A 343 12.35 -19.92 -6.61
C LEU A 343 13.37 -18.78 -6.82
N ALA A 344 13.92 -18.62 -8.02
CA ALA A 344 14.82 -17.52 -8.35
C ALA A 344 14.13 -16.15 -8.19
N SER A 345 12.90 -16.03 -8.67
CA SER A 345 12.05 -14.84 -8.52
C SER A 345 11.87 -14.46 -7.05
N GLN A 346 11.57 -15.42 -6.19
CA GLN A 346 11.37 -15.18 -4.76
C GLN A 346 12.61 -14.52 -4.13
N PHE A 347 13.82 -14.98 -4.47
CA PHE A 347 15.06 -14.34 -4.01
C PHE A 347 15.21 -12.91 -4.54
N VAL A 348 14.91 -12.68 -5.83
CA VAL A 348 15.00 -11.35 -6.45
C VAL A 348 14.03 -10.38 -5.81
N VAL A 349 12.76 -10.77 -5.63
CA VAL A 349 11.72 -9.93 -5.04
C VAL A 349 12.05 -9.61 -3.57
N CYS A 350 12.40 -10.63 -2.77
CA CYS A 350 12.78 -10.44 -1.37
C CYS A 350 14.01 -9.55 -1.24
N GLY A 351 15.04 -9.78 -2.05
CA GLY A 351 16.25 -8.95 -2.07
C GLY A 351 15.96 -7.49 -2.43
N LEU A 352 15.12 -7.25 -3.43
CA LEU A 352 14.73 -5.90 -3.85
C LEU A 352 13.94 -5.17 -2.75
N VAL A 353 13.00 -5.83 -2.10
CA VAL A 353 12.24 -5.25 -0.96
C VAL A 353 13.18 -4.90 0.20
N VAL A 354 14.10 -5.80 0.56
CA VAL A 354 15.10 -5.54 1.62
C VAL A 354 15.99 -4.35 1.26
N VAL A 355 16.48 -4.25 0.02
CA VAL A 355 17.29 -3.12 -0.45
C VAL A 355 16.52 -1.81 -0.37
N MET A 356 15.25 -1.78 -0.77
CA MET A 356 14.41 -0.57 -0.69
C MET A 356 14.14 -0.15 0.77
N LEU A 357 13.79 -1.08 1.65
CA LEU A 357 13.53 -0.80 3.07
C LEU A 357 14.82 -0.35 3.78
N PHE A 358 15.94 -1.06 3.56
CA PHE A 358 17.23 -0.71 4.15
C PHE A 358 17.74 0.66 3.67
N GLY A 359 17.60 0.93 2.35
CA GLY A 359 17.97 2.23 1.78
C GLY A 359 17.15 3.39 2.36
N ALA A 360 15.84 3.18 2.61
CA ALA A 360 14.99 4.16 3.25
C ALA A 360 15.34 4.36 4.74
N TRP A 361 15.64 3.27 5.45
CA TRP A 361 16.10 3.33 6.84
C TRP A 361 17.41 4.12 6.98
N ARG A 362 18.40 3.87 6.12
CA ARG A 362 19.65 4.63 6.09
C ARG A 362 19.47 6.13 5.81
N LYS A 363 18.40 6.52 5.13
CA LYS A 363 17.99 7.91 4.90
C LYS A 363 17.22 8.53 6.07
N GLY A 364 17.14 7.84 7.22
CA GLY A 364 16.50 8.32 8.45
C GLY A 364 15.00 8.01 8.57
N ARG A 365 14.41 7.23 7.68
CA ARG A 365 13.00 6.80 7.79
C ARG A 365 12.88 5.64 8.77
N LEU A 366 12.57 5.93 10.02
CA LEU A 366 12.49 4.94 11.10
C LEU A 366 11.43 3.87 10.84
N GLU A 367 10.33 4.22 10.20
CA GLU A 367 9.24 3.30 9.86
C GLU A 367 9.72 2.16 8.94
N ALA A 368 10.59 2.45 7.98
CA ALA A 368 11.18 1.44 7.11
C ALA A 368 12.08 0.47 7.89
N GLY A 369 12.80 0.97 8.89
CA GLY A 369 13.61 0.15 9.81
C GLY A 369 12.77 -0.79 10.67
N VAL A 370 11.63 -0.32 11.17
CA VAL A 370 10.68 -1.16 11.95
C VAL A 370 10.10 -2.29 11.12
N MET A 371 9.82 -2.06 9.83
CA MET A 371 9.31 -3.09 8.92
C MET A 371 10.39 -4.08 8.45
N LEU A 372 11.65 -3.68 8.41
CA LEU A 372 12.74 -4.46 7.82
C LEU A 372 12.91 -5.80 8.51
N LEU A 373 12.97 -5.85 9.84
CA LEU A 373 13.20 -7.08 10.60
C LEU A 373 12.03 -8.06 10.49
N PRO A 374 10.76 -7.66 10.71
CA PRO A 374 9.62 -8.55 10.50
C PRO A 374 9.49 -9.06 9.06
N PHE A 375 9.75 -8.21 8.07
CA PHE A 375 9.76 -8.64 6.67
C PHE A 375 10.86 -9.67 6.40
N PHE A 376 12.09 -9.39 6.83
CA PHE A 376 13.22 -10.32 6.65
C PHE A 376 12.96 -11.68 7.30
N PHE A 377 12.34 -11.69 8.48
CA PHE A 377 11.97 -12.92 9.17
C PHE A 377 10.87 -13.66 8.39
N ALA A 378 9.79 -12.99 7.97
CA ALA A 378 8.71 -13.61 7.22
C ALA A 378 9.18 -14.15 5.85
N ALA A 379 9.92 -13.33 5.09
CA ALA A 379 10.47 -13.72 3.79
C ALA A 379 11.51 -14.83 3.92
N GLY A 380 12.34 -14.80 4.97
CA GLY A 380 13.37 -15.82 5.23
C GLY A 380 12.74 -17.18 5.56
N VAL A 381 11.74 -17.21 6.41
CA VAL A 381 11.02 -18.46 6.76
C VAL A 381 10.30 -19.02 5.53
N ASP A 382 9.60 -18.17 4.77
CA ASP A 382 8.86 -18.59 3.57
C ASP A 382 9.81 -19.12 2.46
N THR A 383 10.93 -18.42 2.25
CA THR A 383 11.95 -18.85 1.30
C THR A 383 12.60 -20.17 1.73
N PHE A 384 12.87 -20.34 3.02
CA PHE A 384 13.39 -21.58 3.56
C PHE A 384 12.39 -22.74 3.37
N ASP A 385 11.11 -22.54 3.72
CA ASP A 385 10.05 -23.53 3.52
C ASP A 385 9.93 -23.94 2.04
N THR A 386 10.00 -22.96 1.13
CA THR A 386 9.94 -23.21 -0.31
C THR A 386 11.17 -23.98 -0.80
N LEU A 387 12.35 -23.59 -0.36
CA LEU A 387 13.60 -24.25 -0.71
C LEU A 387 13.63 -25.71 -0.20
N ILE A 388 13.23 -25.97 1.04
CA ILE A 388 13.18 -27.32 1.58
C ILE A 388 12.19 -28.20 0.79
N LYS A 389 11.01 -27.67 0.46
CA LYS A 389 10.05 -28.39 -0.39
C LYS A 389 10.62 -28.70 -1.78
N PHE A 390 11.28 -27.73 -2.38
CA PHE A 390 11.95 -27.89 -3.67
C PHE A 390 13.05 -28.95 -3.62
N LEU A 391 13.86 -28.99 -2.56
CA LEU A 391 14.91 -30.00 -2.38
C LEU A 391 14.34 -31.38 -2.03
N ALA A 392 13.26 -31.43 -1.22
CA ALA A 392 12.62 -32.69 -0.81
C ALA A 392 12.02 -33.47 -1.98
N THR A 393 11.72 -32.82 -3.09
CA THR A 393 11.27 -33.49 -4.32
C THR A 393 12.41 -34.08 -5.13
N ARG A 394 13.68 -33.79 -4.81
CA ARG A 394 14.87 -34.16 -5.60
C ARG A 394 15.90 -34.96 -4.84
N MET A 395 15.90 -34.89 -3.53
CA MET A 395 16.85 -35.60 -2.67
C MET A 395 16.25 -35.94 -1.33
N THR A 396 16.81 -36.94 -0.67
CA THR A 396 16.44 -37.27 0.70
C THR A 396 16.92 -36.21 1.67
N ILE A 397 15.98 -35.53 2.34
CA ILE A 397 16.30 -34.50 3.32
C ILE A 397 16.14 -35.04 4.72
N PRO A 398 17.10 -34.79 5.65
CA PRO A 398 16.94 -35.16 7.04
C PRO A 398 15.64 -34.63 7.63
N SER A 399 14.89 -35.43 8.34
CA SER A 399 13.59 -35.08 8.95
C SER A 399 13.69 -33.88 9.90
N SER A 400 14.88 -33.61 10.45
CA SER A 400 15.16 -32.44 11.29
C SER A 400 15.10 -31.12 10.56
N LEU A 401 15.29 -31.09 9.22
CA LEU A 401 15.22 -29.90 8.38
C LEU A 401 13.82 -29.64 7.82
N VAL A 402 12.94 -30.67 7.87
CA VAL A 402 11.56 -30.47 7.39
C VAL A 402 10.83 -29.50 8.31
N PRO A 403 10.19 -28.45 7.76
CA PRO A 403 9.49 -27.47 8.58
C PRO A 403 8.43 -28.12 9.46
N ARG A 404 8.57 -27.93 10.76
CA ARG A 404 7.62 -28.47 11.73
C ARG A 404 6.32 -27.70 11.70
N ARG A 405 5.22 -28.43 11.80
CA ARG A 405 3.90 -27.88 12.04
C ARG A 405 3.54 -28.02 13.51
N TYR A 406 2.91 -27.00 14.05
CA TYR A 406 2.50 -26.94 15.45
C TYR A 406 0.98 -26.96 15.51
N GLN A 407 0.42 -27.51 16.60
CA GLN A 407 -1.01 -27.64 16.77
C GLN A 407 -1.49 -26.93 18.04
N ILE A 408 -2.55 -26.14 17.91
CA ILE A 408 -3.27 -25.53 19.03
C ILE A 408 -4.75 -25.90 18.86
N GLY A 409 -5.24 -26.86 19.67
CA GLY A 409 -6.57 -27.41 19.49
C GLY A 409 -6.73 -28.06 18.10
N PRO A 410 -7.78 -27.71 17.36
CA PRO A 410 -8.01 -28.21 16.00
C PRO A 410 -7.17 -27.51 14.94
N ILE A 411 -6.46 -26.41 15.27
CA ILE A 411 -5.77 -25.56 14.32
C ILE A 411 -4.30 -25.98 14.23
N GLU A 412 -3.85 -26.28 13.02
CA GLU A 412 -2.44 -26.49 12.70
C GLU A 412 -1.86 -25.23 12.10
N TYR A 413 -0.69 -24.80 12.57
CA TYR A 413 0.00 -23.63 12.08
C TYR A 413 1.49 -23.90 11.85
N SER A 414 2.08 -23.18 10.94
CA SER A 414 3.51 -23.21 10.63
C SER A 414 4.25 -22.01 11.19
N LEU A 415 5.57 -22.06 11.24
CA LEU A 415 6.40 -20.93 11.59
C LEU A 415 6.19 -19.77 10.61
N SER A 416 5.97 -20.06 9.32
CA SER A 416 5.64 -19.05 8.31
C SER A 416 4.33 -18.32 8.63
N THR A 417 3.30 -19.01 9.10
CA THR A 417 2.03 -18.37 9.53
C THR A 417 2.28 -17.35 10.65
N VAL A 418 3.07 -17.72 11.66
CA VAL A 418 3.43 -16.81 12.77
C VAL A 418 4.24 -15.60 12.25
N ALA A 419 5.20 -15.84 11.37
CA ALA A 419 6.03 -14.79 10.79
C ALA A 419 5.22 -13.78 9.96
N TYR A 420 4.26 -14.26 9.18
CA TYR A 420 3.32 -13.40 8.44
C TYR A 420 2.42 -12.57 9.36
N LEU A 421 1.93 -13.13 10.48
CA LEU A 421 1.13 -12.38 11.45
C LEU A 421 1.96 -11.29 12.15
N ILE A 422 3.21 -11.58 12.50
CA ILE A 422 4.14 -10.57 13.04
C ILE A 422 4.40 -9.46 12.03
N PHE A 423 4.63 -9.82 10.78
CA PHE A 423 4.83 -8.85 9.72
C PHE A 423 3.58 -7.98 9.51
N LEU A 424 2.39 -8.58 9.46
CA LEU A 424 1.12 -7.86 9.35
C LEU A 424 0.91 -6.90 10.53
N GLY A 425 1.18 -7.36 11.76
CA GLY A 425 1.11 -6.51 12.95
C GLY A 425 2.06 -5.32 12.89
N SER A 426 3.30 -5.53 12.44
CA SER A 426 4.27 -4.44 12.25
C SER A 426 3.81 -3.43 11.19
N LEU A 427 3.21 -3.92 10.12
CA LEU A 427 2.70 -3.11 9.03
C LEU A 427 1.51 -2.24 9.46
N ILE A 428 0.57 -2.82 10.22
CA ILE A 428 -0.55 -2.08 10.82
C ILE A 428 -0.01 -0.99 11.76
N ALA A 429 0.91 -1.34 12.67
CA ALA A 429 1.47 -0.42 13.63
C ALA A 429 2.18 0.78 12.96
N VAL A 430 2.98 0.51 11.92
CA VAL A 430 3.70 1.55 11.17
C VAL A 430 2.72 2.47 10.44
N ILE A 431 1.68 1.91 9.83
CA ILE A 431 0.72 2.70 9.07
C ILE A 431 -0.15 3.57 9.96
N LEU A 432 -0.62 3.04 11.09
CA LEU A 432 -1.36 3.81 12.09
C LEU A 432 -0.49 4.93 12.67
N TYR A 433 0.78 4.63 13.00
CA TYR A 433 1.72 5.64 13.46
C TYR A 433 1.88 6.76 12.44
N ARG A 434 2.08 6.42 11.16
CA ARG A 434 2.24 7.38 10.09
C ARG A 434 0.97 8.20 9.85
N PHE A 435 -0.19 7.57 9.87
CA PHE A 435 -1.47 8.26 9.74
C PHE A 435 -1.66 9.32 10.83
N VAL A 436 -1.41 8.96 12.09
CA VAL A 436 -1.51 9.89 13.21
C VAL A 436 -0.50 11.04 13.06
N HIS A 437 0.73 10.76 12.65
CA HIS A 437 1.76 11.80 12.47
C HIS A 437 1.41 12.78 11.35
N VAL A 438 1.02 12.26 10.18
CA VAL A 438 0.62 13.11 9.05
C VAL A 438 -0.59 13.97 9.42
N SER A 439 -1.60 13.37 10.07
CA SER A 439 -2.77 14.11 10.52
C SER A 439 -2.44 15.20 11.55
N GLN A 440 -1.51 14.93 12.48
CA GLN A 440 -1.05 15.92 13.45
C GLN A 440 -0.27 17.06 12.79
N ASP A 441 0.60 16.75 11.82
CA ASP A 441 1.37 17.76 11.09
C ASP A 441 0.45 18.66 10.25
N GLU A 442 -0.56 18.09 9.57
CA GLU A 442 -1.57 18.85 8.84
C GLU A 442 -2.38 19.77 9.78
N GLN A 443 -2.85 19.25 10.93
CA GLN A 443 -3.58 20.03 11.93
C GLN A 443 -2.73 21.14 12.51
N ARG A 444 -1.46 20.87 12.80
CA ARG A 444 -0.52 21.86 13.33
C ARG A 444 -0.26 22.99 12.32
N SER A 445 -0.01 22.64 11.06
CA SER A 445 0.18 23.63 9.99
C SER A 445 -1.07 24.48 9.79
N ALA A 446 -2.25 23.88 9.82
CA ALA A 446 -3.51 24.62 9.73
C ALA A 446 -3.72 25.58 10.94
N ALA A 447 -3.39 25.12 12.17
CA ALA A 447 -3.48 25.95 13.36
C ALA A 447 -2.46 27.10 13.36
N GLU A 448 -1.23 26.90 12.85
CA GLU A 448 -0.22 27.94 12.69
C GLU A 448 -0.67 29.01 11.70
N ILE A 449 -1.30 28.62 10.58
CA ILE A 449 -1.87 29.58 9.59
C ILE A 449 -3.04 30.35 10.21
N GLU A 450 -3.94 29.71 10.93
CA GLU A 450 -5.09 30.37 11.55
C GLU A 450 -4.66 31.35 12.67
N ALA A 451 -3.63 31.00 13.44
CA ALA A 451 -3.04 31.90 14.41
C ALA A 451 -2.44 33.16 13.73
N ALA A 452 -1.69 32.98 12.64
CA ALA A 452 -1.12 34.06 11.87
C ALA A 452 -2.20 34.97 11.26
N ARG A 453 -3.27 34.36 10.73
CA ARG A 453 -4.45 35.08 10.19
C ARG A 453 -5.08 35.97 11.25
N SER A 454 -5.23 35.46 12.49
CA SER A 454 -5.80 36.21 13.59
C SER A 454 -4.95 37.43 13.98
N VAL A 455 -3.61 37.29 13.95
CA VAL A 455 -2.68 38.41 14.18
C VAL A 455 -2.75 39.43 13.04
N GLN A 456 -2.71 38.98 11.78
CA GLN A 456 -2.76 39.88 10.63
C GLN A 456 -4.08 40.65 10.54
N ALA A 457 -5.22 40.01 10.89
CA ALA A 457 -6.54 40.63 10.92
C ALA A 457 -6.62 41.83 11.90
N LEU A 458 -5.80 41.85 12.97
CA LEU A 458 -5.71 43.00 13.88
C LEU A 458 -4.92 44.18 13.28
N LEU A 459 -4.08 43.92 12.32
CA LEU A 459 -3.20 44.92 11.71
C LEU A 459 -3.83 45.56 10.45
N ILE A 460 -4.68 44.85 9.74
CA ILE A 460 -5.39 45.37 8.57
C ILE A 460 -6.58 46.24 9.03
N PRO A 461 -6.73 47.48 8.54
CA PRO A 461 -7.84 48.35 8.93
C PRO A 461 -9.19 47.72 8.51
N THR A 462 -10.07 47.42 9.48
CA THR A 462 -11.45 46.99 9.21
C THR A 462 -12.39 48.17 8.98
N THR A 463 -12.08 49.33 9.54
CA THR A 463 -12.78 50.60 9.34
C THR A 463 -11.79 51.65 8.83
N LEU A 464 -12.08 52.21 7.69
CA LEU A 464 -11.25 53.24 7.14
C LEU A 464 -11.66 54.61 7.70
N PRO A 465 -10.69 55.48 8.03
CA PRO A 465 -10.98 56.81 8.46
C PRO A 465 -11.58 57.60 7.30
N SER A 466 -12.66 58.32 7.53
CA SER A 466 -13.22 59.27 6.59
C SER A 466 -13.32 60.63 7.28
N ASN A 467 -13.12 61.69 6.50
CA ASN A 467 -13.31 63.06 6.98
C ASN A 467 -14.08 63.87 5.94
N LYS A 468 -14.24 65.20 6.18
CA LYS A 468 -14.99 66.05 5.26
C LYS A 468 -14.36 66.19 3.87
N SER A 469 -13.06 65.86 3.73
CA SER A 469 -12.30 66.02 2.48
C SER A 469 -12.05 64.68 1.77
N PHE A 470 -12.16 63.56 2.45
CA PHE A 470 -11.81 62.26 1.90
C PHE A 470 -12.85 61.18 2.26
N SER A 471 -13.21 60.35 1.28
CA SER A 471 -13.93 59.09 1.46
C SER A 471 -13.05 57.95 1.00
N LEU A 472 -12.85 56.94 1.83
CA LEU A 472 -12.02 55.77 1.57
C LEU A 472 -12.84 54.50 1.51
N ASP A 473 -12.51 53.62 0.57
CA ASP A 473 -13.01 52.25 0.45
C ASP A 473 -11.86 51.30 0.19
N SER A 474 -11.94 50.06 0.63
CA SER A 474 -10.90 49.05 0.42
C SER A 474 -11.45 47.62 0.26
N ALA A 475 -10.68 46.80 -0.41
CA ALA A 475 -10.89 45.36 -0.48
C ALA A 475 -9.54 44.68 -0.32
N TYR A 476 -9.51 43.63 0.54
CA TYR A 476 -8.36 42.78 0.81
C TYR A 476 -8.80 41.35 0.72
N LEU A 477 -8.23 40.55 -0.21
CA LEU A 477 -8.58 39.18 -0.52
C LEU A 477 -7.31 38.34 -0.59
N PRO A 478 -6.81 37.79 0.56
CA PRO A 478 -5.63 36.95 0.57
C PRO A 478 -5.94 35.58 -0.01
N ILE A 479 -5.01 35.02 -0.79
CA ILE A 479 -5.20 33.71 -1.47
C ILE A 479 -5.16 32.52 -0.49
N ASN A 480 -4.32 32.57 0.55
CA ASN A 480 -4.07 31.47 1.48
C ASN A 480 -4.48 31.77 2.93
N GLY A 481 -5.43 32.67 3.13
CA GLY A 481 -5.89 33.07 4.46
C GLY A 481 -5.00 34.09 5.17
N VAL A 482 -3.71 34.17 4.84
CA VAL A 482 -2.75 35.22 5.19
C VAL A 482 -2.00 35.65 3.93
N GLY A 483 -1.67 36.93 3.82
CA GLY A 483 -1.07 37.49 2.60
C GLY A 483 0.16 38.34 2.85
N GLY A 484 0.97 38.54 1.78
CA GLY A 484 2.08 39.47 1.75
C GLY A 484 1.64 40.93 1.59
N ASP A 485 0.47 41.15 1.05
CA ASP A 485 -0.12 42.46 0.87
C ASP A 485 -0.44 43.15 2.19
N PHE A 486 -0.18 44.46 2.25
CA PHE A 486 -0.58 45.30 3.37
C PHE A 486 -1.00 46.71 2.91
N PHE A 487 -1.88 47.34 3.68
CA PHE A 487 -2.21 48.73 3.50
C PHE A 487 -2.56 49.39 4.82
N GLN A 488 -2.34 50.72 4.87
CA GLN A 488 -2.75 51.56 5.99
C GLN A 488 -3.29 52.88 5.47
N ALA A 489 -4.30 53.40 6.15
CA ALA A 489 -4.82 54.74 5.94
C ALA A 489 -4.84 55.45 7.29
N LEU A 490 -3.95 56.44 7.47
CA LEU A 490 -3.74 57.13 8.75
C LEU A 490 -4.12 58.58 8.65
N PRO A 491 -5.14 59.06 9.40
CA PRO A 491 -5.48 60.47 9.46
C PRO A 491 -4.42 61.21 10.31
N LEU A 492 -3.92 62.34 9.78
CA LEU A 492 -2.94 63.15 10.47
C LEU A 492 -3.58 64.35 11.16
N GLN A 493 -2.89 64.93 12.16
CA GLN A 493 -3.43 66.05 12.95
C GLN A 493 -3.73 67.30 12.17
N ASP A 494 -3.01 67.52 11.05
CA ASP A 494 -3.23 68.66 10.12
C ASP A 494 -4.40 68.44 9.15
N GLY A 495 -5.17 67.33 9.32
CA GLY A 495 -6.29 66.99 8.46
C GLY A 495 -5.88 66.30 7.16
N SER A 496 -4.60 66.06 6.92
CA SER A 496 -4.13 65.25 5.78
C SER A 496 -4.33 63.77 6.03
N MET A 497 -4.28 62.97 4.97
CA MET A 497 -4.40 61.50 5.01
C MET A 497 -3.13 60.88 4.47
N LEU A 498 -2.51 59.97 5.24
CA LEU A 498 -1.41 59.17 4.79
C LEU A 498 -1.95 57.80 4.35
N ILE A 499 -1.68 57.41 3.12
CA ILE A 499 -2.03 56.13 2.52
C ILE A 499 -0.76 55.39 2.18
N VAL A 500 -0.62 54.15 2.69
CA VAL A 500 0.49 53.27 2.37
C VAL A 500 -0.08 51.94 1.86
N VAL A 501 0.41 51.50 0.71
CA VAL A 501 0.04 50.18 0.11
C VAL A 501 1.34 49.48 -0.28
N GLY A 502 1.44 48.21 -0.04
CA GLY A 502 2.63 47.45 -0.40
C GLY A 502 2.37 45.95 -0.45
N ASP A 503 3.31 45.26 -1.05
CA ASP A 503 3.34 43.78 -1.15
C ASP A 503 4.73 43.26 -0.83
N VAL A 504 4.80 42.21 -0.01
CA VAL A 504 6.03 41.52 0.42
C VAL A 504 6.27 40.30 -0.44
N SER A 505 7.44 40.27 -1.08
CA SER A 505 7.85 39.12 -1.93
C SER A 505 7.76 37.78 -1.22
N GLY A 506 7.15 36.80 -1.90
CA GLY A 506 6.89 35.44 -1.38
C GLY A 506 5.45 35.26 -0.99
N LYS A 507 5.12 34.04 -0.47
CA LYS A 507 3.74 33.67 -0.12
C LYS A 507 3.67 33.03 1.25
N GLY A 508 2.50 33.09 1.85
CA GLY A 508 2.21 32.42 3.10
C GLY A 508 2.73 33.11 4.36
N LEU A 509 3.03 32.34 5.41
CA LEU A 509 3.30 32.84 6.76
C LEU A 509 4.46 33.83 6.83
N GLN A 510 5.56 33.58 6.11
CA GLN A 510 6.76 34.44 6.17
C GLN A 510 6.48 35.83 5.59
N ALA A 511 5.83 35.91 4.43
CA ALA A 511 5.44 37.16 3.81
C ALA A 511 4.48 37.94 4.72
N ALA A 512 3.48 37.28 5.30
CA ALA A 512 2.52 37.86 6.22
C ALA A 512 3.18 38.41 7.51
N MET A 513 4.19 37.73 8.05
CA MET A 513 4.97 38.20 9.20
C MET A 513 5.78 39.44 8.86
N ASN A 514 6.43 39.49 7.69
CA ASN A 514 7.18 40.66 7.24
C ASN A 514 6.24 41.85 6.97
N ALA A 515 5.08 41.63 6.34
CA ALA A 515 4.05 42.63 6.19
C ALA A 515 3.56 43.19 7.54
N SER A 516 3.34 42.31 8.51
CA SER A 516 2.96 42.69 9.88
C SER A 516 4.04 43.56 10.56
N SER A 517 5.32 43.26 10.32
CA SER A 517 6.44 44.02 10.86
C SER A 517 6.50 45.43 10.24
N LEU A 518 6.29 45.54 8.92
CA LEU A 518 6.21 46.82 8.22
C LEU A 518 5.04 47.69 8.70
N VAL A 519 3.85 47.09 8.87
CA VAL A 519 2.67 47.79 9.42
C VAL A 519 2.92 48.22 10.87
N GLY A 520 3.56 47.38 11.69
CA GLY A 520 3.94 47.76 13.05
C GLY A 520 4.92 48.96 13.10
N ALA A 521 5.91 48.97 12.23
CA ALA A 521 6.85 50.05 12.07
C ALA A 521 6.15 51.35 11.59
N LEU A 522 5.28 51.22 10.58
CA LEU A 522 4.52 52.36 10.05
C LEU A 522 3.60 53.02 11.08
N ARG A 523 2.96 52.25 11.95
CA ARG A 523 2.10 52.79 13.03
C ARG A 523 2.87 53.57 14.11
N ASN A 524 4.15 53.31 14.24
CA ASN A 524 5.05 54.00 15.15
C ASN A 524 5.92 55.09 14.48
N GLU A 525 5.70 55.31 13.15
CA GLU A 525 6.46 56.26 12.41
C GLU A 525 6.07 57.71 12.82
N LEU A 526 7.07 58.51 13.05
CA LEU A 526 6.91 59.93 13.46
C LEU A 526 7.00 60.90 12.29
N SER A 527 7.64 60.47 11.19
CA SER A 527 7.68 61.27 9.97
C SER A 527 6.34 61.21 9.25
N HIS A 528 5.98 62.29 8.60
CA HIS A 528 4.81 62.37 7.72
C HIS A 528 5.20 62.60 6.27
N ASP A 529 6.49 62.58 5.98
CA ASP A 529 7.05 62.73 4.65
C ASP A 529 7.20 61.37 3.96
N PRO A 530 6.52 61.15 2.77
CA PRO A 530 6.48 59.86 2.11
C PRO A 530 7.86 59.24 1.83
N ALA A 531 8.82 60.00 1.33
CA ALA A 531 10.15 59.51 1.02
C ALA A 531 10.94 59.08 2.28
N THR A 532 10.81 59.84 3.38
CA THR A 532 11.41 59.51 4.66
C THR A 532 10.80 58.23 5.24
N ILE A 533 9.46 58.08 5.16
CA ILE A 533 8.75 56.88 5.61
C ILE A 533 9.28 55.62 4.87
N LEU A 534 9.36 55.67 3.53
CA LEU A 534 9.88 54.56 2.74
C LEU A 534 11.33 54.23 3.10
N SER A 535 12.19 55.24 3.38
CA SER A 535 13.58 55.06 3.80
C SER A 535 13.67 54.31 5.17
N HIS A 536 12.79 54.67 6.11
CA HIS A 536 12.70 53.96 7.42
C HIS A 536 12.17 52.54 7.26
N LEU A 537 11.12 52.32 6.46
CA LEU A 537 10.59 50.99 6.18
C LEU A 537 11.62 50.11 5.44
N ASN A 538 12.47 50.66 4.60
CA ASN A 538 13.58 49.97 3.97
C ASN A 538 14.56 49.38 5.02
N GLN A 539 14.89 50.18 6.05
CA GLN A 539 15.76 49.70 7.14
C GLN A 539 15.11 48.54 7.96
N VAL A 540 13.80 48.61 8.19
CA VAL A 540 13.04 47.57 8.87
C VAL A 540 13.10 46.28 8.04
N MET A 541 12.88 46.37 6.73
CA MET A 541 12.89 45.22 5.84
C MET A 541 14.27 44.55 5.74
N LEU A 542 15.34 45.38 5.69
CA LEU A 542 16.72 44.85 5.73
C LEU A 542 17.04 44.13 7.05
N GLY A 543 16.55 44.64 8.19
CA GLY A 543 16.71 44.02 9.52
C GLY A 543 15.96 42.71 9.66
N ALA A 544 14.83 42.53 8.99
CA ALA A 544 14.04 41.32 8.98
C ALA A 544 14.62 40.20 8.10
N SER A 545 15.50 40.55 7.14
CA SER A 545 16.06 39.65 6.12
C SER A 545 17.39 39.02 6.60
N THR A 546 17.42 38.29 7.74
CA THR A 546 18.64 37.66 8.30
C THR A 546 18.88 36.22 7.83
N GLY A 547 18.32 35.76 6.69
CA GLY A 547 18.42 34.40 6.18
C GLY A 547 18.99 34.30 4.76
N PRO A 548 19.21 33.09 4.23
CA PRO A 548 19.73 32.85 2.89
C PRO A 548 18.76 33.26 1.76
N THR A 549 17.51 33.61 2.08
CA THR A 549 16.50 34.16 1.17
C THR A 549 16.15 35.57 1.65
N ALA A 550 16.80 36.57 1.05
CA ALA A 550 16.47 37.96 1.30
C ALA A 550 15.04 38.25 0.75
N SER A 551 14.11 38.65 1.64
CA SER A 551 12.79 39.14 1.23
C SER A 551 12.88 40.63 0.91
N PHE A 552 12.12 41.09 -0.07
CA PHE A 552 11.94 42.50 -0.40
C PHE A 552 10.45 42.84 -0.40
N ALA A 553 10.11 44.09 -0.39
CA ALA A 553 8.72 44.51 -0.53
C ALA A 553 8.57 45.68 -1.49
N THR A 554 7.56 45.69 -2.33
CA THR A 554 7.12 46.87 -3.05
C THR A 554 6.25 47.72 -2.13
N CYS A 555 6.41 49.02 -2.17
CA CYS A 555 5.63 49.89 -1.29
C CYS A 555 5.42 51.28 -1.92
N LEU A 556 4.22 51.78 -1.78
CA LEU A 556 3.87 53.15 -2.19
C LEU A 556 3.34 53.89 -0.98
N CYS A 557 3.81 55.13 -0.76
CA CYS A 557 3.39 55.99 0.31
C CYS A 557 2.90 57.33 -0.27
N ALA A 558 1.64 57.71 0.00
CA ALA A 558 1.03 58.94 -0.46
C ALA A 558 0.46 59.76 0.70
N ARG A 559 0.76 61.05 0.78
CA ARG A 559 0.14 62.01 1.70
C ARG A 559 -0.75 62.91 0.94
N VAL A 560 -2.05 62.91 1.26
CA VAL A 560 -3.06 63.75 0.59
C VAL A 560 -3.55 64.81 1.57
N TYR A 561 -3.41 66.05 1.22
CA TYR A 561 -3.81 67.22 2.03
C TYR A 561 -5.25 67.61 1.73
N ALA A 562 -5.91 68.25 2.70
CA ALA A 562 -7.28 68.72 2.60
C ALA A 562 -7.51 69.72 1.48
N ASN A 563 -6.46 70.47 1.02
CA ASN A 563 -6.48 71.37 -0.09
C ASN A 563 -6.28 70.73 -1.46
N GLY A 564 -6.18 69.42 -1.55
CA GLY A 564 -5.97 68.64 -2.77
C GLY A 564 -4.48 68.49 -3.16
N LYS A 565 -3.53 69.07 -2.45
CA LYS A 565 -2.11 68.77 -2.69
C LYS A 565 -1.90 67.29 -2.30
N MET A 566 -1.13 66.55 -3.08
CA MET A 566 -0.71 65.17 -2.80
C MET A 566 0.79 65.05 -3.03
N THR A 567 1.50 64.48 -2.04
CA THR A 567 2.91 64.14 -2.16
C THR A 567 3.00 62.61 -2.11
N ILE A 568 3.71 61.98 -3.07
CA ILE A 568 3.77 60.52 -3.21
C ILE A 568 5.20 60.08 -3.47
N ALA A 569 5.61 58.96 -2.86
CA ALA A 569 6.86 58.25 -3.12
C ALA A 569 6.58 56.79 -3.41
N ASN A 570 7.38 56.18 -4.31
CA ASN A 570 7.14 54.84 -4.80
C ASN A 570 8.40 53.95 -4.73
N ALA A 571 8.40 52.93 -3.91
CA ALA A 571 9.45 51.90 -3.79
C ALA A 571 9.08 50.69 -4.65
N GLY A 572 9.02 50.84 -5.95
CA GLY A 572 8.81 49.72 -6.90
C GLY A 572 7.39 49.12 -6.91
N HIS A 573 6.39 49.80 -6.33
CA HIS A 573 5.00 49.36 -6.36
C HIS A 573 4.28 49.82 -7.61
N LEU A 574 3.13 49.25 -7.95
CA LEU A 574 2.32 49.68 -9.07
C LEU A 574 1.87 51.13 -8.92
N SER A 575 1.93 51.88 -10.00
CA SER A 575 1.45 53.27 -10.01
C SER A 575 -0.07 53.32 -9.79
N PRO A 576 -0.59 54.29 -9.02
CA PRO A 576 -2.04 54.39 -8.78
C PRO A 576 -2.75 54.92 -10.03
N TYR A 577 -4.05 54.63 -10.12
CA TYR A 577 -4.92 55.17 -11.14
C TYR A 577 -5.66 56.42 -10.61
N ARG A 578 -5.74 57.43 -11.43
CA ARG A 578 -6.57 58.63 -11.19
C ARG A 578 -7.65 58.71 -12.26
N ASP A 579 -8.91 58.60 -11.88
CA ASP A 579 -10.07 58.67 -12.79
C ASP A 579 -9.91 57.77 -14.02
N GLY A 580 -9.47 56.51 -13.85
CA GLY A 580 -9.29 55.54 -14.93
C GLY A 580 -7.99 55.69 -15.74
N ARG A 581 -7.06 56.56 -15.31
CA ARG A 581 -5.74 56.70 -15.96
C ARG A 581 -4.63 56.46 -14.98
N GLU A 582 -3.66 55.64 -15.39
CA GLU A 582 -2.45 55.43 -14.61
C GLU A 582 -1.67 56.71 -14.40
N MET A 583 -1.20 56.95 -13.19
CA MET A 583 -0.36 58.11 -12.89
C MET A 583 1.09 57.80 -13.25
N GLU A 584 1.76 58.74 -13.97
CA GLU A 584 3.17 58.62 -14.28
C GLU A 584 4.02 58.86 -13.01
N LEU A 585 4.53 57.82 -12.39
CA LEU A 585 5.46 57.85 -11.27
C LEU A 585 6.74 57.15 -11.67
N ALA A 586 7.89 57.78 -11.41
CA ALA A 586 9.17 57.06 -11.49
C ALA A 586 9.28 56.06 -10.33
N PRO A 587 9.40 54.74 -10.58
CA PRO A 587 9.58 53.78 -9.52
C PRO A 587 11.06 53.78 -9.08
N ASP A 588 11.27 53.79 -7.76
CA ASP A 588 12.54 53.48 -7.13
C ASP A 588 12.66 51.95 -6.84
N LEU A 589 13.81 51.55 -6.29
CA LEU A 589 14.00 50.13 -5.91
C LEU A 589 13.09 49.73 -4.74
N PRO A 590 12.60 48.47 -4.74
CA PRO A 590 11.82 47.93 -3.62
C PRO A 590 12.54 48.00 -2.28
N LEU A 591 11.77 48.02 -1.19
CA LEU A 591 12.27 47.97 0.19
C LEU A 591 13.08 46.68 0.44
N GLY A 592 14.19 46.78 1.15
CA GLY A 592 15.00 45.61 1.54
C GLY A 592 16.04 45.17 0.51
N VAL A 593 16.17 45.87 -0.64
CA VAL A 593 17.12 45.54 -1.71
C VAL A 593 18.47 46.25 -1.49
N VAL A 594 18.48 47.54 -1.19
CA VAL A 594 19.70 48.35 -1.05
C VAL A 594 19.69 49.09 0.28
N PRO A 595 20.75 48.95 1.10
CA PRO A 595 20.86 49.73 2.34
C PRO A 595 20.99 51.24 2.07
N HIS A 596 20.44 52.06 2.97
CA HIS A 596 20.49 53.54 2.90
C HIS A 596 19.90 54.13 1.63
N MET A 597 18.86 53.47 1.06
CA MET A 597 18.14 54.01 -0.09
C MET A 597 17.41 55.29 0.29
N HIS A 598 17.56 56.32 -0.54
CA HIS A 598 16.79 57.55 -0.49
C HIS A 598 15.76 57.50 -1.62
N TYR A 599 14.51 57.62 -1.26
CA TYR A 599 13.40 57.60 -2.24
C TYR A 599 13.08 59.01 -2.72
N GLU A 600 12.75 59.10 -4.01
CA GLU A 600 12.26 60.34 -4.59
C GLU A 600 10.75 60.48 -4.37
N GLN A 601 10.29 61.75 -4.26
CA GLN A 601 8.86 62.03 -4.14
C GLN A 601 8.41 63.01 -5.20
N ALA A 602 7.14 62.90 -5.60
CA ALA A 602 6.51 63.77 -6.58
C ALA A 602 5.28 64.45 -5.98
N ASP A 603 5.04 65.70 -6.35
CA ASP A 603 3.87 66.48 -5.95
C ASP A 603 2.81 66.51 -7.06
N PHE A 604 1.56 66.26 -6.70
CA PHE A 604 0.40 66.35 -7.55
C PHE A 604 -0.67 67.22 -6.92
N HIS A 605 -1.68 67.60 -7.72
CA HIS A 605 -2.83 68.35 -7.22
C HIS A 605 -4.12 67.65 -7.66
N LEU A 606 -4.94 67.25 -6.69
CA LEU A 606 -6.23 66.59 -6.87
C LEU A 606 -7.30 67.69 -7.01
N LYS A 607 -8.27 67.45 -7.89
CA LYS A 607 -9.48 68.22 -8.00
C LYS A 607 -10.63 67.59 -7.24
N PRO A 608 -11.55 68.36 -6.71
CA PRO A 608 -12.79 67.85 -6.16
C PRO A 608 -13.49 66.90 -7.14
N GLY A 609 -13.80 65.66 -6.68
CA GLY A 609 -14.37 64.61 -7.52
C GLY A 609 -13.38 63.57 -8.01
N ASP A 610 -12.05 63.82 -7.91
CA ASP A 610 -11.04 62.87 -8.33
C ASP A 610 -11.08 61.60 -7.46
N ARG A 611 -10.94 60.45 -8.12
CA ARG A 611 -10.79 59.16 -7.47
C ARG A 611 -9.40 58.59 -7.71
N LEU A 612 -8.71 58.22 -6.65
CA LEU A 612 -7.44 57.52 -6.70
C LEU A 612 -7.66 56.04 -6.34
N ILE A 613 -7.06 55.14 -7.12
CA ILE A 613 -7.06 53.72 -6.88
C ILE A 613 -5.63 53.24 -6.74
N PHE A 614 -5.31 52.65 -5.58
CA PHE A 614 -4.08 51.95 -5.29
C PHE A 614 -4.38 50.46 -5.33
N LEU A 615 -3.54 49.64 -5.95
CA LEU A 615 -3.77 48.21 -6.09
C LEU A 615 -2.46 47.41 -6.06
N SER A 616 -2.51 46.21 -5.53
CA SER A 616 -1.41 45.24 -5.63
C SER A 616 -1.41 44.55 -7.00
N ASP A 617 -0.30 43.88 -7.31
CA ASP A 617 -0.11 43.17 -8.57
C ASP A 617 -1.08 41.98 -8.76
N GLY A 618 -1.62 41.41 -7.67
CA GLY A 618 -2.63 40.36 -7.75
C GLY A 618 -3.90 40.72 -8.53
N VAL A 619 -4.18 42.03 -8.74
CA VAL A 619 -5.23 42.46 -9.66
C VAL A 619 -4.80 42.26 -11.11
N VAL A 620 -3.61 42.72 -11.46
CA VAL A 620 -3.07 42.68 -12.84
C VAL A 620 -2.67 41.25 -13.22
N GLU A 621 -2.14 40.49 -12.29
CA GLU A 621 -1.65 39.11 -12.45
C GLU A 621 -2.72 38.05 -12.31
N ALA A 622 -3.97 38.41 -11.99
CA ALA A 622 -5.09 37.47 -11.98
C ALA A 622 -5.16 36.72 -13.31
N GLN A 623 -5.24 35.37 -13.26
CA GLN A 623 -5.06 34.52 -14.43
C GLN A 623 -6.27 33.63 -14.69
N SER A 624 -6.82 33.68 -15.90
CA SER A 624 -7.91 32.81 -16.30
C SER A 624 -7.47 31.31 -16.33
N PRO A 625 -8.40 30.35 -16.31
CA PRO A 625 -8.06 28.93 -16.47
C PRO A 625 -7.34 28.56 -17.78
N LYS A 626 -7.34 29.49 -18.75
CA LYS A 626 -6.62 29.36 -20.03
C LYS A 626 -5.21 29.98 -20.00
N GLY A 627 -4.79 30.56 -18.87
CA GLY A 627 -3.50 31.17 -18.71
C GLY A 627 -3.43 32.67 -19.20
N GLU A 628 -4.57 33.29 -19.47
CA GLU A 628 -4.63 34.71 -19.88
C GLU A 628 -4.61 35.58 -18.64
N LEU A 629 -3.76 36.63 -18.62
CA LEU A 629 -3.70 37.59 -17.52
C LEU A 629 -4.86 38.61 -17.60
N PHE A 630 -5.31 39.09 -16.45
CA PHE A 630 -6.23 40.22 -16.37
C PHE A 630 -5.61 41.45 -17.01
N GLY A 631 -4.37 41.76 -16.68
CA GLY A 631 -3.52 42.75 -17.36
C GLY A 631 -3.90 44.20 -17.11
N PHE A 632 -3.02 45.11 -17.54
CA PHE A 632 -3.17 46.53 -17.32
C PHE A 632 -4.39 47.13 -18.04
N GLU A 633 -4.73 46.63 -19.23
CA GLU A 633 -5.87 47.15 -20.00
C GLU A 633 -7.23 46.94 -19.29
N ARG A 634 -7.47 45.72 -18.78
CA ARG A 634 -8.70 45.42 -18.02
C ARG A 634 -8.69 46.15 -16.68
N THR A 635 -7.53 46.26 -16.03
CA THR A 635 -7.37 47.02 -14.78
C THR A 635 -7.74 48.48 -15.00
N GLN A 636 -7.28 49.09 -16.07
CA GLN A 636 -7.63 50.45 -16.43
C GLN A 636 -9.14 50.64 -16.65
N GLN A 637 -9.79 49.71 -17.35
CA GLN A 637 -11.22 49.75 -17.61
C GLN A 637 -12.07 49.73 -16.34
N VAL A 638 -11.65 48.97 -15.29
CA VAL A 638 -12.37 48.88 -14.04
C VAL A 638 -11.91 49.85 -12.95
N SER A 639 -10.82 50.59 -13.16
CA SER A 639 -10.21 51.45 -12.13
C SER A 639 -11.04 52.67 -11.72
N HIS A 640 -12.16 52.92 -12.36
CA HIS A 640 -13.14 53.97 -11.96
C HIS A 640 -14.23 53.41 -11.00
N GLU A 641 -14.27 52.08 -10.80
CA GLU A 641 -15.25 51.42 -9.98
C GLU A 641 -14.85 51.37 -8.47
N PRO A 642 -15.76 51.06 -7.53
CA PRO A 642 -15.42 50.87 -6.13
C PRO A 642 -14.40 49.76 -5.90
N ALA A 643 -13.58 49.87 -4.83
CA ALA A 643 -12.52 48.93 -4.52
C ALA A 643 -12.98 47.45 -4.48
N ARG A 644 -14.16 47.20 -3.87
CA ARG A 644 -14.74 45.85 -3.84
C ARG A 644 -15.09 45.31 -5.21
N PHE A 645 -15.57 46.11 -6.12
CA PHE A 645 -15.93 45.68 -7.47
C PHE A 645 -14.68 45.27 -8.24
N ILE A 646 -13.61 46.08 -8.17
CA ILE A 646 -12.33 45.82 -8.83
C ILE A 646 -11.76 44.47 -8.31
N ALA A 647 -11.65 44.31 -6.99
CA ALA A 647 -11.10 43.11 -6.36
C ALA A 647 -11.91 41.82 -6.70
N GLN A 648 -13.25 41.92 -6.66
CA GLN A 648 -14.12 40.78 -7.00
C GLN A 648 -14.07 40.42 -8.48
N THR A 649 -13.85 41.40 -9.35
CA THR A 649 -13.74 41.18 -10.80
C THR A 649 -12.43 40.43 -11.11
N ALA A 650 -11.32 40.86 -10.54
CA ALA A 650 -10.04 40.17 -10.65
C ALA A 650 -10.11 38.76 -10.03
N GLN A 651 -10.71 38.61 -8.86
CA GLN A 651 -10.90 37.29 -8.19
C GLN A 651 -11.70 36.31 -9.06
N LYS A 652 -12.81 36.75 -9.65
CA LYS A 652 -13.65 35.93 -10.55
C LYS A 652 -12.94 35.54 -11.83
N PHE A 653 -12.04 36.40 -12.31
CA PHE A 653 -11.24 36.09 -13.49
C PHE A 653 -10.24 34.96 -13.22
N GLY A 654 -9.66 34.92 -12.00
CA GLY A 654 -8.83 33.83 -11.52
C GLY A 654 -7.69 34.35 -10.64
N GLN A 655 -7.89 34.27 -9.31
CA GLN A 655 -6.91 34.76 -8.34
C GLN A 655 -5.67 33.83 -8.28
N THR A 656 -4.49 34.41 -8.47
CA THR A 656 -3.18 33.73 -8.38
C THR A 656 -2.29 34.30 -7.28
N ASP A 657 -2.59 35.51 -6.80
CA ASP A 657 -1.92 36.18 -5.69
C ASP A 657 -2.89 36.96 -4.80
N ASP A 658 -2.39 37.56 -3.71
CA ASP A 658 -3.17 38.40 -2.83
C ASP A 658 -3.71 39.61 -3.61
N ILE A 659 -4.95 40.02 -3.38
CA ILE A 659 -5.60 41.14 -4.05
C ILE A 659 -5.90 42.23 -3.03
N THR A 660 -5.23 43.37 -3.18
CA THR A 660 -5.47 44.57 -2.38
C THR A 660 -5.84 45.72 -3.27
N VAL A 661 -6.95 46.39 -2.94
CA VAL A 661 -7.42 47.59 -3.62
C VAL A 661 -7.81 48.61 -2.56
N VAL A 662 -7.26 49.81 -2.65
CA VAL A 662 -7.63 50.98 -1.83
C VAL A 662 -8.07 52.13 -2.72
N SER A 663 -9.26 52.63 -2.48
CA SER A 663 -9.84 53.74 -3.21
C SER A 663 -9.95 54.98 -2.30
N LEU A 664 -9.43 56.10 -2.75
CA LEU A 664 -9.64 57.38 -2.11
C LEU A 664 -10.44 58.29 -3.04
N TYR A 665 -11.54 58.82 -2.57
CA TYR A 665 -12.36 59.83 -3.26
C TYR A 665 -12.16 61.17 -2.59
N PHE A 666 -11.67 62.20 -3.36
CA PHE A 666 -11.45 63.54 -2.85
C PHE A 666 -12.72 64.39 -2.96
N VAL A 667 -13.25 64.84 -1.80
CA VAL A 667 -14.44 65.73 -1.71
C VAL A 667 -13.99 67.14 -1.39
N ALA A 668 -14.46 68.18 -2.13
CA ALA A 668 -14.18 69.54 -1.73
C ALA A 668 -14.73 69.84 -0.35
N ALA A 669 -13.92 70.42 0.53
CA ALA A 669 -14.46 70.99 1.74
C ALA A 669 -15.47 72.13 1.32
N SER A 670 -16.76 71.88 1.52
CA SER A 670 -17.76 72.92 1.37
C SER A 670 -17.43 73.98 2.38
N THR A 671 -17.09 75.21 1.86
CA THR A 671 -17.04 76.44 2.64
C THR A 671 -18.42 76.57 3.29
N MET A 672 -18.58 76.23 4.54
CA MET A 672 -19.72 76.68 5.32
C MET A 672 -19.50 78.18 5.52
N GLU A 673 -20.17 79.03 4.71
CA GLU A 673 -20.46 80.38 5.10
C GLU A 673 -21.25 80.31 6.40
N HIS A 674 -20.66 80.81 7.48
CA HIS A 674 -21.38 81.05 8.73
C HIS A 674 -22.36 82.22 8.36
N PRO A 675 -23.65 82.02 8.51
CA PRO A 675 -24.57 83.16 8.47
C PRO A 675 -24.23 84.05 9.68
N THR A 676 -23.75 85.24 9.40
CA THR A 676 -23.59 86.29 10.39
C THR A 676 -24.95 86.55 11.08
N PRO A 677 -25.02 86.53 12.42
CA PRO A 677 -26.26 86.88 13.13
C PRO A 677 -26.54 88.38 12.86
N GLN A 678 -27.58 88.65 12.12
CA GLN A 678 -28.15 90.02 12.11
C GLN A 678 -28.68 90.34 13.50
N LEU A 679 -27.99 91.23 14.20
CA LEU A 679 -28.48 91.92 15.35
C LEU A 679 -29.66 92.84 14.91
N ASN A 680 -30.88 92.53 15.28
CA ASN A 680 -31.99 93.45 15.22
C ASN A 680 -31.93 94.39 16.44
N PRO A 681 -31.98 95.71 16.22
CA PRO A 681 -32.11 96.67 17.34
C PRO A 681 -33.58 96.92 17.62
N ALA A 682 -34.04 96.63 18.85
CA ALA A 682 -34.95 97.39 19.72
C ALA A 682 -35.40 96.49 20.92
#